data_e06c7433c826ef8913503d7ede8008dc
#
_entry.id   e06c7433c826ef8913503d7ede8008dc
#
_cell.length_a   1.000
_cell.length_b   1.000
_cell.length_c   1.000
_cell.angle_alpha   90.00
_cell.angle_beta   90.00
_cell.angle_gamma   90.00
#
_symmetry.space_group_name_H-M   'P 1'
#
loop_
_entity.id
_entity.type
_entity.pdbx_description
1 polymer ?
#
loop_
_entity_poly.entity_id
_entity_poly.type
_entity_poly.pdbx_seq_one_letter_code
_entity_poly.pdbx_strand_id
1 'polypeptide(L)'
;MAQQKTDSAESESGGFNTEPQASSPSPIRVTGARVHNLKNISLSIPRNRITVITGPSGSGKSSLAYDTIFAEGQRQYVESLSDYSRQFLHQLERPDVDAITGLQPTISIDQRFGLRNPRSTTATLTEIYDYMRVLYAKLGLAHCYNCGQPIRQQTPEEILAAILALPEGTRVILLAPMVKGETGDHAALLKLLVKSGLVRALVDGQMTELQQLSPLDPEKPHTIQAVIDRLIIREGVRPRLFESLKLSLKTGQGLTNCLFEKERTVTEQGTTRSLWKELVFSTLYLCPRCRIHYTELQPRTFSFNSPYGVCPVCFGVGKCEEFDPDLVIPDRAQSAAGAFLPLKFATAASKKLYNEAFGAFFRRTGLDEETPIDQWPAEALELFLYGEEKSAEQDEPDELPIDILDESDEDEDDSPAPRKKGLPAGKERARRAAPLKIDPSAFPGLFAVLKAAEETSRSQKERGALAGLRAQVACRACRGSRIRPEARSVTVADKRIHEVTAMTVDEALDWFRGLKFSDDRKAIADPVIEQITERLDFMSRVGLGYLSLDRPADTLSGGELQRVRLAAGLGSGLVGVCYILDEPSVGLHPRDNIRLINAMRALQERGNTVLVVEHNETIMRAADWLIDLGPGAGNRGGEILAEGTPDDVAAAGVSPTGKYLGGVESIPVPAKRRKTVKSRTLVIDGVTTNNLKNITVAFPLGTFICVTGVSGSGKSSLITETLVPALQHRLSGAGAKPEGHKGLRGASQIDKMIVIDQSPIGRSPRSNPATYSGLFDEIRKVFAGSKDARRFGFKAGRFSFNVPGGRCEECQGQGMRKIEMHFLPDMYAVCPACGGTRFNRQTLAVKYKEKSIADILDMPVDEAALFFENHPSIMRLLEGMQQVGLGYLPLGQSSTTLSGGEAQRIKLAAELARVETGNTLYILDEPTSGLHTGDIRKLLEVLSRLVDLGNTVIVIEHNLDVIKTADWIIDLGTDGGENGGYLTAAGTPEEVAALEDNCTGYYLREVLEAGGKREQSRR
;
A
#
# COMPACT_ATOMS: atom_id res chain seq x y z
N MET A 1 -65.42 -6.50 50.97
CA MET A 1 -66.59 -5.63 50.86
C MET A 1 -66.46 -4.87 49.59
N ALA A 2 -67.12 -5.32 48.56
CA ALA A 2 -68.48 -4.99 48.07
C ALA A 2 -68.51 -3.55 47.51
N GLN A 3 -68.88 -3.22 46.33
CA GLN A 3 -69.78 -3.74 45.30
C GLN A 3 -69.61 -2.95 44.03
N GLN A 4 -69.50 -3.62 42.91
CA GLN A 4 -70.29 -3.54 41.68
C GLN A 4 -71.24 -2.33 41.48
N LYS A 5 -71.11 -1.70 40.29
CA LYS A 5 -72.24 -1.52 39.38
C LYS A 5 -71.82 -1.35 37.94
N THR A 6 -72.38 -2.14 37.09
CA THR A 6 -72.45 -2.16 35.63
C THR A 6 -73.31 -1.01 35.15
N ASP A 7 -73.01 -0.48 33.96
CA ASP A 7 -73.99 -0.30 32.89
C ASP A 7 -73.29 0.00 31.49
N SER A 8 -73.60 -0.86 30.61
CA SER A 8 -74.02 -0.90 29.21
C SER A 8 -73.59 0.22 28.24
N ALA A 9 -72.81 -0.19 27.29
CA ALA A 9 -72.98 -0.23 25.86
C ALA A 9 -73.43 1.03 25.10
N GLU A 10 -72.56 1.50 24.17
CA GLU A 10 -73.05 1.81 22.81
C GLU A 10 -71.84 1.79 21.84
N SER A 11 -71.95 1.11 20.76
CA SER A 11 -71.04 0.88 19.69
C SER A 11 -70.98 2.08 18.76
N GLU A 12 -69.80 2.68 18.53
CA GLU A 12 -69.49 3.44 17.32
C GLU A 12 -68.23 2.88 16.65
N SER A 13 -68.42 2.33 15.47
CA SER A 13 -67.41 1.91 14.53
C SER A 13 -66.78 3.12 13.86
N GLY A 14 -65.61 3.54 14.31
CA GLY A 14 -64.79 4.52 13.65
C GLY A 14 -63.46 3.88 13.27
N GLY A 15 -63.29 3.54 11.98
CA GLY A 15 -62.05 2.98 11.46
C GLY A 15 -60.93 3.98 11.56
N PHE A 16 -59.91 3.65 12.39
CA PHE A 16 -58.63 4.29 12.34
C PHE A 16 -57.67 3.46 11.49
N ASN A 17 -57.72 3.69 10.17
CA ASN A 17 -56.57 3.44 9.31
C ASN A 17 -55.63 4.66 9.42
N THR A 18 -54.81 4.69 10.40
CA THR A 18 -53.57 5.49 10.40
C THR A 18 -52.42 4.52 10.18
N GLU A 19 -51.97 4.43 8.93
CA GLU A 19 -50.58 3.99 8.66
C GLU A 19 -49.65 4.78 9.58
N PRO A 20 -48.70 4.13 10.29
CA PRO A 20 -47.72 4.86 11.06
C PRO A 20 -46.86 5.66 10.06
N GLN A 21 -47.09 6.96 9.97
CA GLN A 21 -46.12 7.87 9.35
C GLN A 21 -44.77 7.58 10.09
N ALA A 22 -43.83 6.97 9.37
CA ALA A 22 -42.48 6.77 9.86
C ALA A 22 -41.94 8.16 10.24
N SER A 23 -41.85 8.43 11.55
CA SER A 23 -41.27 9.67 12.05
C SER A 23 -39.83 9.71 11.53
N SER A 24 -39.48 10.73 10.74
CA SER A 24 -38.13 10.97 10.26
C SER A 24 -37.15 10.90 11.46
N PRO A 25 -36.04 10.15 11.35
CA PRO A 25 -35.13 10.00 12.46
C PRO A 25 -34.62 11.37 12.92
N SER A 26 -34.52 11.58 14.27
CA SER A 26 -34.06 12.84 14.84
C SER A 26 -32.69 13.23 14.28
N PRO A 27 -32.48 14.47 13.84
CA PRO A 27 -31.21 14.91 13.22
C PRO A 27 -30.05 14.88 14.23
N ILE A 28 -28.81 14.83 13.72
CA ILE A 28 -27.62 15.06 14.52
C ILE A 28 -27.56 16.59 14.79
N ARG A 29 -27.58 16.98 16.06
CA ARG A 29 -27.49 18.39 16.47
C ARG A 29 -26.16 18.66 17.13
N VAL A 30 -25.40 19.58 16.58
CA VAL A 30 -24.16 20.11 17.17
C VAL A 30 -24.49 21.48 17.76
N THR A 31 -24.13 21.70 19.02
CA THR A 31 -24.39 22.96 19.74
C THR A 31 -23.08 23.50 20.27
N GLY A 32 -22.75 24.73 19.93
CA GLY A 32 -21.64 25.47 20.50
C GLY A 32 -20.25 24.92 20.16
N ALA A 33 -19.99 24.51 18.92
CA ALA A 33 -18.68 24.02 18.51
C ALA A 33 -17.66 25.17 18.37
N ARG A 34 -16.49 25.03 19.05
CA ARG A 34 -15.41 26.02 19.14
C ARG A 34 -14.03 25.45 18.83
N VAL A 35 -13.98 24.25 18.24
CA VAL A 35 -12.72 23.57 17.90
C VAL A 35 -11.95 24.39 16.87
N HIS A 36 -10.67 24.63 17.09
CA HIS A 36 -9.77 25.42 16.25
C HIS A 36 -10.33 26.82 15.91
N ASN A 37 -10.70 27.02 14.63
CA ASN A 37 -11.21 28.33 14.17
C ASN A 37 -12.75 28.45 14.17
N LEU A 38 -13.47 27.44 14.65
CA LEU A 38 -14.94 27.45 14.71
C LEU A 38 -15.42 28.49 15.74
N LYS A 39 -16.38 29.33 15.34
CA LYS A 39 -16.86 30.48 16.12
C LYS A 39 -18.18 30.20 16.85
N ASN A 40 -18.15 29.19 17.77
CA ASN A 40 -19.31 28.82 18.58
C ASN A 40 -20.53 28.47 17.72
N ILE A 41 -20.33 27.67 16.70
CA ILE A 41 -21.38 27.35 15.73
C ILE A 41 -22.34 26.26 16.24
N SER A 42 -23.61 26.36 15.83
CA SER A 42 -24.63 25.38 16.10
C SER A 42 -25.36 25.04 14.81
N LEU A 43 -25.57 23.75 14.54
CA LEU A 43 -26.17 23.25 13.30
C LEU A 43 -26.92 21.96 13.47
N SER A 44 -27.74 21.60 12.46
CA SER A 44 -28.53 20.38 12.43
C SER A 44 -28.26 19.61 11.14
N ILE A 45 -27.79 18.36 11.27
CA ILE A 45 -27.48 17.48 10.14
C ILE A 45 -28.57 16.41 10.04
N PRO A 46 -29.26 16.31 8.89
CA PRO A 46 -30.30 15.28 8.70
C PRO A 46 -29.67 13.87 8.67
N ARG A 47 -30.28 12.92 9.41
CA ARG A 47 -29.82 11.53 9.42
C ARG A 47 -30.31 10.79 8.16
N ASN A 48 -29.57 9.74 7.79
CA ASN A 48 -29.86 8.90 6.62
C ASN A 48 -29.94 9.72 5.31
N ARG A 49 -29.09 10.74 5.21
CA ARG A 49 -28.96 11.65 4.07
C ARG A 49 -27.48 11.86 3.74
N ILE A 50 -27.24 12.31 2.51
CA ILE A 50 -25.92 12.79 2.10
C ILE A 50 -25.85 14.29 2.42
N THR A 51 -24.98 14.66 3.37
CA THR A 51 -24.72 16.06 3.72
C THR A 51 -23.33 16.44 3.29
N VAL A 52 -23.18 17.53 2.54
CA VAL A 52 -21.87 18.06 2.13
C VAL A 52 -21.52 19.30 2.95
N ILE A 53 -20.32 19.29 3.54
CA ILE A 53 -19.69 20.45 4.19
C ILE A 53 -18.73 21.06 3.17
N THR A 54 -18.95 22.33 2.83
CA THR A 54 -18.18 23.07 1.84
C THR A 54 -17.71 24.43 2.37
N GLY A 55 -16.98 25.20 1.55
CA GLY A 55 -16.46 26.53 1.88
C GLY A 55 -14.99 26.71 1.49
N PRO A 56 -14.40 27.89 1.57
CA PRO A 56 -13.01 28.18 1.25
C PRO A 56 -12.01 27.29 2.00
N SER A 57 -10.80 27.09 1.44
CA SER A 57 -9.74 26.38 2.15
C SER A 57 -9.43 27.05 3.48
N GLY A 58 -9.30 26.27 4.58
CA GLY A 58 -9.07 26.81 5.93
C GLY A 58 -10.30 27.45 6.60
N SER A 59 -11.53 27.28 6.07
CA SER A 59 -12.77 27.81 6.69
C SER A 59 -13.26 27.02 7.91
N GLY A 60 -12.65 25.86 8.25
CA GLY A 60 -13.05 25.04 9.41
C GLY A 60 -13.82 23.76 9.07
N LYS A 61 -13.90 23.36 7.79
CA LYS A 61 -14.61 22.15 7.36
C LYS A 61 -14.13 20.88 8.07
N SER A 62 -12.81 20.63 8.03
CA SER A 62 -12.22 19.48 8.68
C SER A 62 -12.33 19.57 10.21
N SER A 63 -12.25 20.79 10.79
CA SER A 63 -12.47 21.00 12.23
C SER A 63 -13.88 20.61 12.65
N LEU A 64 -14.90 20.88 11.82
CA LEU A 64 -16.27 20.46 12.08
C LEU A 64 -16.46 18.95 11.86
N ALA A 65 -16.04 18.42 10.71
CA ALA A 65 -16.29 17.03 10.33
C ALA A 65 -15.46 16.03 11.16
N TYR A 66 -14.15 16.28 11.29
CA TYR A 66 -13.21 15.34 11.91
C TYR A 66 -12.93 15.64 13.36
N ASP A 67 -12.49 16.88 13.65
CA ASP A 67 -12.05 17.22 15.00
C ASP A 67 -13.23 17.48 15.97
N THR A 68 -14.47 17.59 15.45
CA THR A 68 -15.70 17.73 16.27
C THR A 68 -16.58 16.50 16.15
N ILE A 69 -17.19 16.21 14.99
CA ILE A 69 -18.24 15.18 14.86
C ILE A 69 -17.63 13.78 14.93
N PHE A 70 -16.57 13.49 14.16
CA PHE A 70 -15.90 12.19 14.18
C PHE A 70 -15.28 11.91 15.54
N ALA A 71 -14.54 12.89 16.10
CA ALA A 71 -13.86 12.74 17.38
C ALA A 71 -14.84 12.40 18.52
N GLU A 72 -15.98 13.10 18.58
CA GLU A 72 -17.01 12.82 19.58
C GLU A 72 -17.70 11.48 19.36
N GLY A 73 -18.02 11.11 18.11
CA GLY A 73 -18.61 9.82 17.80
C GLY A 73 -17.70 8.65 18.14
N GLN A 74 -16.42 8.76 17.86
CA GLN A 74 -15.44 7.76 18.24
C GLN A 74 -15.23 7.69 19.77
N ARG A 75 -15.20 8.85 20.45
CA ARG A 75 -15.12 8.93 21.90
C ARG A 75 -16.30 8.19 22.56
N GLN A 76 -17.54 8.47 22.12
CA GLN A 76 -18.75 7.82 22.63
C GLN A 76 -18.73 6.31 22.37
N TYR A 77 -18.25 5.89 21.19
CA TYR A 77 -18.10 4.46 20.88
C TYR A 77 -17.09 3.78 21.81
N VAL A 78 -15.90 4.37 22.00
CA VAL A 78 -14.89 3.82 22.92
C VAL A 78 -15.39 3.79 24.36
N GLU A 79 -16.14 4.79 24.81
CA GLU A 79 -16.76 4.79 26.16
C GLU A 79 -17.81 3.68 26.34
N SER A 80 -18.43 3.21 25.26
CA SER A 80 -19.38 2.08 25.32
C SER A 80 -18.71 0.71 25.46
N LEU A 81 -17.38 0.62 25.25
CA LEU A 81 -16.63 -0.63 25.37
C LEU A 81 -16.29 -0.97 26.82
N SER A 82 -15.93 -2.24 27.07
CA SER A 82 -15.49 -2.69 28.39
C SER A 82 -14.24 -1.96 28.87
N ASP A 83 -14.04 -1.85 30.19
CA ASP A 83 -12.87 -1.22 30.80
C ASP A 83 -11.55 -1.83 30.33
N TYR A 84 -11.53 -3.15 30.11
CA TYR A 84 -10.38 -3.86 29.56
C TYR A 84 -10.05 -3.39 28.13
N SER A 85 -11.04 -3.31 27.25
CA SER A 85 -10.85 -2.83 25.87
C SER A 85 -10.43 -1.35 25.82
N ARG A 86 -10.93 -0.52 26.75
CA ARG A 86 -10.58 0.90 26.86
C ARG A 86 -9.12 1.13 27.22
N GLN A 87 -8.46 0.23 27.94
CA GLN A 87 -7.03 0.35 28.26
C GLN A 87 -6.10 0.27 27.05
N PHE A 88 -6.56 -0.42 25.98
CA PHE A 88 -5.79 -0.57 24.75
C PHE A 88 -6.16 0.45 23.67
N LEU A 89 -7.24 1.21 23.84
CA LEU A 89 -7.71 2.20 22.90
C LEU A 89 -7.47 3.61 23.46
N HIS A 90 -6.89 4.49 22.61
CA HIS A 90 -6.72 5.88 23.02
C HIS A 90 -8.07 6.56 23.24
N GLN A 91 -8.24 7.17 24.42
CA GLN A 91 -9.29 8.14 24.63
C GLN A 91 -8.92 9.40 23.85
N LEU A 92 -9.70 9.71 22.80
CA LEU A 92 -9.64 11.02 22.15
C LEU A 92 -10.07 12.07 23.17
N GLU A 93 -9.36 13.20 23.17
CA GLU A 93 -9.77 14.37 23.95
C GLU A 93 -11.18 14.80 23.54
N ARG A 94 -12.00 15.18 24.51
CA ARG A 94 -13.34 15.69 24.22
C ARG A 94 -13.21 16.97 23.39
N PRO A 95 -13.87 17.07 22.22
CA PRO A 95 -13.85 18.30 21.45
C PRO A 95 -14.49 19.46 22.22
N ASP A 96 -14.04 20.70 21.98
CA ASP A 96 -14.63 21.90 22.56
C ASP A 96 -15.98 22.19 21.92
N VAL A 97 -17.01 21.55 22.47
CA VAL A 97 -18.41 21.62 22.05
C VAL A 97 -19.32 21.52 23.26
N ASP A 98 -20.40 22.28 23.27
CA ASP A 98 -21.37 22.22 24.40
C ASP A 98 -22.08 20.86 24.43
N ALA A 99 -22.66 20.45 23.30
CA ALA A 99 -23.31 19.15 23.17
C ALA A 99 -23.40 18.68 21.71
N ILE A 100 -23.32 17.35 21.47
CA ILE A 100 -23.72 16.71 20.23
C ILE A 100 -24.76 15.64 20.56
N THR A 101 -25.96 15.74 19.97
CA THR A 101 -27.06 14.80 20.20
C THR A 101 -27.47 14.14 18.91
N GLY A 102 -27.99 12.90 18.99
CA GLY A 102 -28.41 12.13 17.82
C GLY A 102 -27.25 11.54 17.02
N LEU A 103 -26.02 11.57 17.54
CA LEU A 103 -24.84 11.06 16.83
C LEU A 103 -24.91 9.51 16.75
N GLN A 104 -24.54 9.01 15.58
CA GLN A 104 -24.39 7.57 15.30
C GLN A 104 -22.90 7.19 15.45
N PRO A 105 -22.57 5.90 15.60
CA PRO A 105 -21.16 5.47 15.49
C PRO A 105 -20.54 6.02 14.20
N THR A 106 -19.34 6.60 14.29
CA THR A 106 -18.69 7.30 13.19
C THR A 106 -17.56 6.47 12.59
N ILE A 107 -17.50 6.45 11.25
CA ILE A 107 -16.39 5.84 10.48
C ILE A 107 -15.81 6.93 9.57
N SER A 108 -14.50 7.15 9.67
CA SER A 108 -13.77 8.10 8.85
C SER A 108 -13.12 7.39 7.65
N ILE A 109 -13.27 7.97 6.47
CA ILE A 109 -12.57 7.57 5.25
C ILE A 109 -11.80 8.80 4.75
N ASP A 110 -10.59 8.98 5.28
CA ASP A 110 -9.71 10.10 5.01
C ASP A 110 -8.60 9.76 4.01
N GLN A 111 -7.97 10.79 3.47
CA GLN A 111 -6.81 10.69 2.57
C GLN A 111 -5.48 10.65 3.33
N ARG A 112 -5.49 10.84 4.65
CA ARG A 112 -4.25 10.88 5.44
C ARG A 112 -3.59 9.51 5.34
N PHE A 113 -2.37 9.51 4.84
CA PHE A 113 -1.52 8.34 4.79
C PHE A 113 -1.22 7.89 6.23
N GLY A 114 -2.05 7.00 6.76
CA GLY A 114 -1.69 6.21 7.94
C GLY A 114 -0.39 5.45 7.64
N LEU A 115 0.27 4.94 8.67
CA LEU A 115 1.49 4.14 8.54
C LEU A 115 1.35 3.16 7.39
N ARG A 116 2.15 3.35 6.34
CA ARG A 116 2.18 2.50 5.16
C ARG A 116 2.75 1.15 5.59
N ASN A 117 1.87 0.22 5.90
CA ASN A 117 2.30 -1.16 6.14
C ASN A 117 2.61 -1.80 4.77
N PRO A 118 3.87 -2.15 4.46
CA PRO A 118 4.24 -2.72 3.16
C PRO A 118 3.63 -4.10 2.90
N ARG A 119 3.03 -4.71 3.93
CA ARG A 119 2.30 -5.98 3.79
C ARG A 119 0.85 -5.80 3.38
N SER A 120 0.26 -4.61 3.53
CA SER A 120 -1.13 -4.36 3.15
C SER A 120 -1.27 -4.35 1.63
N THR A 121 -2.31 -5.04 1.12
CA THR A 121 -2.68 -5.11 -0.29
C THR A 121 -4.12 -4.70 -0.49
N THR A 122 -4.54 -4.46 -1.73
CA THR A 122 -5.92 -4.20 -2.08
C THR A 122 -6.86 -5.27 -1.50
N ALA A 123 -6.51 -6.55 -1.66
CA ALA A 123 -7.32 -7.68 -1.15
C ALA A 123 -7.39 -7.74 0.38
N THR A 124 -6.32 -7.34 1.10
CA THR A 124 -6.35 -7.33 2.58
C THR A 124 -7.10 -6.13 3.14
N LEU A 125 -7.06 -4.98 2.47
CA LEU A 125 -7.82 -3.79 2.88
C LEU A 125 -9.32 -3.97 2.71
N THR A 126 -9.74 -4.82 1.77
CA THR A 126 -11.15 -5.12 1.48
C THR A 126 -11.64 -6.41 2.12
N GLU A 127 -10.82 -7.06 2.95
CA GLU A 127 -11.08 -8.36 3.59
C GLU A 127 -11.29 -9.53 2.60
N ILE A 128 -11.22 -9.30 1.29
CA ILE A 128 -11.34 -10.33 0.26
C ILE A 128 -10.34 -11.45 0.50
N TYR A 129 -9.10 -11.09 0.86
CA TYR A 129 -8.04 -12.07 1.13
C TYR A 129 -8.40 -13.00 2.31
N ASP A 130 -9.11 -12.51 3.31
CA ASP A 130 -9.50 -13.30 4.48
C ASP A 130 -10.51 -14.39 4.10
N TYR A 131 -11.49 -14.07 3.27
CA TYR A 131 -12.40 -15.06 2.70
C TYR A 131 -11.69 -16.02 1.74
N MET A 132 -10.77 -15.55 0.91
CA MET A 132 -9.96 -16.42 0.05
C MET A 132 -9.15 -17.44 0.87
N ARG A 133 -8.55 -17.03 1.99
CA ARG A 133 -7.83 -17.95 2.89
C ARG A 133 -8.74 -19.07 3.42
N VAL A 134 -9.99 -18.75 3.77
CA VAL A 134 -10.98 -19.75 4.19
C VAL A 134 -11.31 -20.70 3.04
N LEU A 135 -11.54 -20.17 1.84
CA LEU A 135 -11.86 -20.98 0.66
C LEU A 135 -10.73 -21.96 0.34
N TYR A 136 -9.48 -21.47 0.30
CA TYR A 136 -8.30 -22.32 0.01
C TYR A 136 -8.00 -23.33 1.12
N ALA A 137 -8.26 -23.00 2.38
CA ALA A 137 -8.06 -23.92 3.50
C ALA A 137 -9.09 -25.06 3.50
N LYS A 138 -10.34 -24.78 3.10
CA LYS A 138 -11.43 -25.76 3.16
C LYS A 138 -11.62 -26.55 1.89
N LEU A 139 -11.39 -25.96 0.72
CA LEU A 139 -11.69 -26.54 -0.58
C LEU A 139 -10.45 -26.74 -1.46
N GLY A 140 -9.29 -26.24 -1.04
CA GLY A 140 -8.05 -26.32 -1.78
C GLY A 140 -7.48 -27.73 -1.87
N LEU A 141 -6.89 -28.04 -3.03
CA LEU A 141 -6.14 -29.26 -3.28
C LEU A 141 -4.63 -28.96 -3.14
N ALA A 142 -4.00 -29.57 -2.16
CA ALA A 142 -2.56 -29.42 -1.96
C ALA A 142 -1.77 -30.21 -3.02
N HIS A 143 -0.70 -29.61 -3.53
CA HIS A 143 0.25 -30.25 -4.41
C HIS A 143 1.65 -30.18 -3.79
N CYS A 144 2.45 -31.18 -4.03
CA CYS A 144 3.84 -31.18 -3.61
C CYS A 144 4.62 -30.09 -4.36
N TYR A 145 5.21 -29.13 -3.64
CA TYR A 145 5.97 -28.03 -4.24
C TYR A 145 7.24 -28.51 -4.99
N ASN A 146 7.73 -29.73 -4.69
CA ASN A 146 8.92 -30.30 -5.31
C ASN A 146 8.59 -31.16 -6.55
N CYS A 147 7.55 -32.02 -6.50
CA CYS A 147 7.25 -32.96 -7.60
C CYS A 147 5.88 -32.73 -8.25
N GLY A 148 5.07 -31.77 -7.78
CA GLY A 148 3.76 -31.44 -8.34
C GLY A 148 2.64 -32.46 -8.08
N GLN A 149 2.91 -33.59 -7.42
CA GLN A 149 1.87 -34.57 -7.16
C GLN A 149 0.83 -34.07 -6.17
N PRO A 150 -0.47 -34.36 -6.38
CA PRO A 150 -1.50 -33.98 -5.43
C PRO A 150 -1.31 -34.71 -4.10
N ILE A 151 -1.43 -33.98 -3.00
CA ILE A 151 -1.35 -34.50 -1.65
C ILE A 151 -2.77 -34.54 -1.09
N ARG A 152 -3.24 -35.76 -0.75
CA ARG A 152 -4.54 -36.00 -0.12
C ARG A 152 -4.34 -36.83 1.12
N GLN A 153 -5.07 -36.51 2.15
CA GLN A 153 -5.24 -37.39 3.30
C GLN A 153 -6.23 -38.49 2.89
N GLN A 154 -5.81 -39.75 2.94
CA GLN A 154 -6.67 -40.88 2.61
C GLN A 154 -7.17 -41.53 3.90
N THR A 155 -8.44 -41.90 3.94
CA THR A 155 -8.95 -42.70 5.05
C THR A 155 -8.52 -44.17 4.89
N PRO A 156 -8.38 -44.92 5.99
CA PRO A 156 -8.07 -46.36 5.91
C PRO A 156 -9.06 -47.13 5.03
N GLU A 157 -10.33 -46.73 4.99
CA GLU A 157 -11.38 -47.27 4.18
C GLU A 157 -11.16 -47.02 2.67
N GLU A 158 -10.72 -45.84 2.31
CA GLU A 158 -10.36 -45.51 0.92
C GLU A 158 -9.14 -46.26 0.45
N ILE A 159 -8.11 -46.37 1.32
CA ILE A 159 -6.91 -47.19 1.01
C ILE A 159 -7.30 -48.65 0.81
N LEU A 160 -8.15 -49.19 1.70
CA LEU A 160 -8.68 -50.54 1.59
C LEU A 160 -9.44 -50.75 0.27
N ALA A 161 -10.32 -49.80 -0.09
CA ALA A 161 -11.06 -49.88 -1.36
C ALA A 161 -10.14 -49.83 -2.58
N ALA A 162 -9.11 -48.98 -2.55
CA ALA A 162 -8.12 -48.92 -3.64
C ALA A 162 -7.31 -50.22 -3.81
N ILE A 163 -6.95 -50.92 -2.72
CA ILE A 163 -6.25 -52.18 -2.78
C ILE A 163 -7.19 -53.28 -3.25
N LEU A 164 -8.45 -53.33 -2.80
CA LEU A 164 -9.46 -54.29 -3.23
C LEU A 164 -9.92 -54.10 -4.68
N ALA A 165 -9.70 -52.94 -5.27
CA ALA A 165 -9.95 -52.71 -6.70
C ALA A 165 -8.94 -53.38 -7.64
N LEU A 166 -7.87 -53.96 -7.12
CA LEU A 166 -6.92 -54.77 -7.90
C LEU A 166 -7.61 -56.06 -8.38
N PRO A 167 -7.22 -56.63 -9.55
CA PRO A 167 -7.82 -57.83 -10.09
C PRO A 167 -7.78 -58.99 -9.10
N GLU A 168 -8.82 -59.82 -9.11
CA GLU A 168 -8.87 -61.06 -8.30
C GLU A 168 -7.72 -62.01 -8.66
N GLY A 169 -7.12 -62.62 -7.64
CA GLY A 169 -5.93 -63.44 -7.81
C GLY A 169 -4.59 -62.68 -7.70
N THR A 170 -4.61 -61.34 -7.68
CA THR A 170 -3.40 -60.53 -7.54
C THR A 170 -2.73 -60.76 -6.18
N ARG A 171 -1.43 -60.99 -6.18
CA ARG A 171 -0.61 -61.09 -4.97
C ARG A 171 -0.23 -59.68 -4.53
N VAL A 172 -0.43 -59.38 -3.26
CA VAL A 172 -0.11 -58.10 -2.65
C VAL A 172 0.76 -58.29 -1.41
N ILE A 173 1.67 -57.40 -1.17
CA ILE A 173 2.52 -57.29 0.03
C ILE A 173 2.30 -55.93 0.64
N LEU A 174 1.82 -55.89 1.87
CA LEU A 174 1.71 -54.64 2.63
C LEU A 174 3.02 -54.38 3.35
N LEU A 175 3.54 -53.16 3.17
CA LEU A 175 4.80 -52.68 3.72
C LEU A 175 4.59 -51.43 4.54
N ALA A 176 5.25 -51.36 5.69
CA ALA A 176 5.39 -50.15 6.46
C ALA A 176 6.75 -49.50 6.17
N PRO A 177 6.82 -48.34 5.51
CA PRO A 177 8.09 -47.67 5.23
C PRO A 177 8.66 -47.09 6.53
N MET A 178 9.89 -47.50 6.87
CA MET A 178 10.57 -47.09 8.10
C MET A 178 11.71 -46.11 7.86
N VAL A 179 12.57 -46.41 6.87
CA VAL A 179 13.73 -45.59 6.50
C VAL A 179 13.79 -45.47 4.98
N LYS A 180 14.15 -44.32 4.44
CA LYS A 180 14.30 -44.12 2.98
C LYS A 180 15.54 -43.31 2.66
N GLY A 181 16.60 -43.98 2.23
CA GLY A 181 17.81 -43.33 1.76
C GLY A 181 18.63 -42.64 2.85
N GLU A 182 18.48 -43.03 4.11
CA GLU A 182 19.25 -42.47 5.23
C GLU A 182 20.49 -43.31 5.52
N THR A 183 21.60 -42.64 5.85
CA THR A 183 22.84 -43.31 6.26
C THR A 183 22.77 -43.70 7.72
N GLY A 184 23.30 -44.89 8.06
CA GLY A 184 23.29 -45.39 9.42
C GLY A 184 23.21 -46.91 9.49
N ASP A 185 23.59 -47.49 10.62
CA ASP A 185 23.50 -48.95 10.84
C ASP A 185 22.07 -49.44 11.13
N HIS A 186 21.17 -48.54 11.47
CA HIS A 186 19.75 -48.76 11.81
C HIS A 186 19.50 -49.93 12.78
N ALA A 187 20.50 -50.34 13.54
CA ALA A 187 20.44 -51.51 14.43
C ALA A 187 19.36 -51.42 15.53
N ALA A 188 19.11 -50.22 16.05
CA ALA A 188 18.06 -49.97 17.05
C ALA A 188 16.66 -50.21 16.45
N LEU A 189 16.41 -49.68 15.24
CA LEU A 189 15.18 -49.87 14.49
C LEU A 189 14.92 -51.32 14.18
N LEU A 190 15.91 -52.02 13.63
CA LEU A 190 15.78 -53.45 13.30
C LEU A 190 15.44 -54.31 14.54
N LYS A 191 16.09 -54.04 15.69
CA LYS A 191 15.73 -54.70 16.96
C LYS A 191 14.31 -54.41 17.41
N LEU A 192 13.83 -53.18 17.20
CA LEU A 192 12.46 -52.79 17.52
C LEU A 192 11.44 -53.54 16.66
N LEU A 193 11.70 -53.68 15.36
CA LEU A 193 10.84 -54.44 14.43
C LEU A 193 10.75 -55.90 14.83
N VAL A 194 11.86 -56.57 15.20
CA VAL A 194 11.87 -57.95 15.71
C VAL A 194 11.06 -58.06 17.01
N LYS A 195 11.23 -57.13 17.94
CA LYS A 195 10.44 -57.11 19.19
C LYS A 195 8.93 -56.90 18.94
N SER A 196 8.57 -56.23 17.88
CA SER A 196 7.16 -56.01 17.49
C SER A 196 6.56 -57.25 16.77
N GLY A 197 7.30 -58.37 16.68
CA GLY A 197 6.83 -59.62 16.10
C GLY A 197 6.92 -59.70 14.58
N LEU A 198 7.58 -58.76 13.93
CA LEU A 198 7.78 -58.75 12.48
C LEU A 198 8.94 -59.68 12.10
N VAL A 199 8.75 -60.47 11.04
CA VAL A 199 9.70 -61.48 10.64
C VAL A 199 10.59 -61.06 9.46
N ARG A 200 10.05 -60.19 8.58
CA ARG A 200 10.73 -59.83 7.32
C ARG A 200 10.68 -58.31 7.08
N ALA A 201 11.68 -57.83 6.39
CA ALA A 201 11.76 -56.49 5.82
C ALA A 201 12.27 -56.53 4.38
N LEU A 202 11.90 -55.51 3.63
CA LEU A 202 12.48 -55.18 2.35
C LEU A 202 13.59 -54.15 2.62
N VAL A 203 14.84 -54.56 2.49
CA VAL A 203 16.03 -53.73 2.71
C VAL A 203 16.71 -53.54 1.36
N ASP A 204 16.85 -52.33 0.91
CA ASP A 204 17.42 -51.91 -0.36
C ASP A 204 16.86 -52.69 -1.56
N GLY A 205 15.53 -52.98 -1.51
CA GLY A 205 14.82 -53.72 -2.53
C GLY A 205 14.94 -55.26 -2.44
N GLN A 206 15.64 -55.77 -1.42
CA GLN A 206 15.77 -57.24 -1.22
C GLN A 206 14.95 -57.69 0.00
N MET A 207 14.17 -58.75 -0.18
CA MET A 207 13.38 -59.37 0.88
C MET A 207 14.30 -60.16 1.82
N THR A 208 14.44 -59.74 3.06
CA THR A 208 15.38 -60.31 4.03
C THR A 208 14.66 -60.69 5.33
N GLU A 209 15.04 -61.79 5.98
CA GLU A 209 14.56 -62.14 7.31
C GLU A 209 15.30 -61.29 8.38
N LEU A 210 14.55 -60.60 9.19
CA LEU A 210 15.11 -59.65 10.19
C LEU A 210 16.05 -60.30 11.21
N GLN A 211 15.85 -61.62 11.50
CA GLN A 211 16.73 -62.38 12.42
C GLN A 211 18.06 -62.79 11.79
N GLN A 212 18.18 -62.80 10.47
CA GLN A 212 19.37 -63.22 9.74
C GLN A 212 20.10 -62.03 9.12
N LEU A 213 19.61 -60.79 9.34
CA LEU A 213 20.17 -59.62 8.75
C LEU A 213 21.49 -59.23 9.44
N SER A 214 22.57 -59.19 8.66
CA SER A 214 23.86 -58.66 9.10
C SER A 214 23.75 -57.12 9.35
N PRO A 215 24.60 -56.54 10.21
CA PRO A 215 24.65 -55.07 10.38
C PRO A 215 24.80 -54.38 9.04
N LEU A 216 24.01 -53.30 8.84
CA LEU A 216 24.05 -52.51 7.62
C LEU A 216 25.28 -51.61 7.64
N ASP A 217 25.74 -51.18 6.47
CA ASP A 217 26.90 -50.34 6.27
C ASP A 217 26.53 -48.88 6.68
N PRO A 218 27.09 -48.33 7.75
CA PRO A 218 26.68 -47.02 8.25
C PRO A 218 27.00 -45.85 7.31
N GLU A 219 27.88 -46.04 6.31
CA GLU A 219 28.26 -44.96 5.37
C GLU A 219 27.37 -44.96 4.10
N LYS A 220 26.54 -45.99 3.91
CA LYS A 220 25.65 -46.11 2.76
C LYS A 220 24.21 -45.70 3.11
N PRO A 221 23.49 -45.04 2.17
CA PRO A 221 22.08 -44.78 2.33
C PRO A 221 21.27 -46.09 2.21
N HIS A 222 20.42 -46.37 3.20
CA HIS A 222 19.59 -47.57 3.25
C HIS A 222 18.10 -47.24 3.16
N THR A 223 17.32 -48.11 2.53
CA THR A 223 15.86 -48.04 2.49
C THR A 223 15.27 -49.29 3.13
N ILE A 224 14.55 -49.11 4.24
CA ILE A 224 14.00 -50.20 5.04
C ILE A 224 12.48 -50.11 5.07
N GLN A 225 11.79 -51.18 4.62
CA GLN A 225 10.33 -51.25 4.70
C GLN A 225 9.97 -52.57 5.42
N ALA A 226 9.23 -52.45 6.52
CA ALA A 226 8.82 -53.65 7.28
C ALA A 226 7.67 -54.37 6.55
N VAL A 227 7.76 -55.68 6.38
CA VAL A 227 6.69 -56.49 5.77
C VAL A 227 5.65 -56.82 6.81
N ILE A 228 4.43 -56.29 6.62
CA ILE A 228 3.32 -56.48 7.56
C ILE A 228 2.53 -57.74 7.22
N ASP A 229 2.10 -57.89 5.97
CA ASP A 229 1.34 -59.04 5.52
C ASP A 229 1.54 -59.33 4.03
N ARG A 230 1.28 -60.57 3.63
CA ARG A 230 1.32 -61.06 2.24
C ARG A 230 0.00 -61.76 1.95
N LEU A 231 -0.76 -61.18 1.04
CA LEU A 231 -2.14 -61.56 0.76
C LEU A 231 -2.35 -61.82 -0.74
N ILE A 232 -3.44 -62.52 -1.04
CA ILE A 232 -3.95 -62.64 -2.41
C ILE A 232 -5.34 -62.02 -2.41
N ILE A 233 -5.62 -61.15 -3.34
CA ILE A 233 -6.94 -60.53 -3.50
C ILE A 233 -7.92 -61.63 -3.91
N ARG A 234 -8.90 -61.89 -3.05
CA ARG A 234 -9.96 -62.87 -3.27
C ARG A 234 -11.18 -62.54 -2.45
N GLU A 235 -12.32 -63.12 -2.77
CA GLU A 235 -13.52 -62.93 -1.97
C GLU A 235 -13.26 -63.31 -0.50
N GLY A 236 -13.74 -62.52 0.47
CA GLY A 236 -13.54 -62.72 1.90
C GLY A 236 -12.21 -62.21 2.50
N VAL A 237 -11.27 -61.65 1.70
CA VAL A 237 -9.97 -61.16 2.21
C VAL A 237 -10.08 -59.81 2.97
N ARG A 238 -11.20 -59.12 2.81
CA ARG A 238 -11.44 -57.76 3.33
C ARG A 238 -11.13 -57.60 4.83
N PRO A 239 -11.63 -58.43 5.77
CA PRO A 239 -11.36 -58.24 7.20
C PRO A 239 -9.88 -58.35 7.55
N ARG A 240 -9.18 -59.38 7.01
CA ARG A 240 -7.75 -59.56 7.23
C ARG A 240 -6.92 -58.44 6.63
N LEU A 241 -7.24 -58.02 5.40
CA LEU A 241 -6.57 -56.88 4.74
C LEU A 241 -6.73 -55.58 5.54
N PHE A 242 -7.91 -55.33 6.11
CA PHE A 242 -8.19 -54.16 6.94
C PHE A 242 -7.39 -54.12 8.25
N GLU A 243 -7.28 -55.24 8.94
CA GLU A 243 -6.46 -55.34 10.16
C GLU A 243 -4.97 -55.22 9.84
N SER A 244 -4.48 -55.86 8.75
CA SER A 244 -3.10 -55.72 8.29
C SER A 244 -2.80 -54.26 7.85
N LEU A 245 -3.76 -53.59 7.21
CA LEU A 245 -3.64 -52.20 6.82
C LEU A 245 -3.54 -51.29 8.05
N LYS A 246 -4.38 -51.45 9.07
CA LYS A 246 -4.28 -50.70 10.34
C LYS A 246 -2.92 -50.89 11.01
N LEU A 247 -2.41 -52.09 11.03
CA LEU A 247 -1.10 -52.39 11.57
C LEU A 247 0.01 -51.73 10.74
N SER A 248 -0.10 -51.79 9.41
CA SER A 248 0.85 -51.14 8.50
C SER A 248 0.87 -49.61 8.72
N LEU A 249 -0.28 -48.96 8.77
CA LEU A 249 -0.40 -47.52 9.02
C LEU A 249 0.13 -47.13 10.42
N LYS A 250 -0.13 -47.99 11.44
CA LYS A 250 0.41 -47.74 12.78
C LYS A 250 1.94 -47.85 12.81
N THR A 251 2.50 -48.89 12.17
CA THR A 251 3.95 -49.15 12.14
C THR A 251 4.67 -48.10 11.29
N GLY A 252 4.12 -47.77 10.10
CA GLY A 252 4.66 -46.76 9.18
C GLY A 252 4.26 -45.32 9.51
N GLN A 253 3.76 -45.05 10.73
CA GLN A 253 3.39 -43.69 11.18
C GLN A 253 2.47 -42.94 10.20
N GLY A 254 1.40 -43.59 9.75
CA GLY A 254 0.44 -43.05 8.80
C GLY A 254 0.75 -43.31 7.32
N LEU A 255 1.85 -43.95 7.03
CA LEU A 255 2.26 -44.39 5.67
C LEU A 255 2.13 -45.89 5.49
N THR A 256 1.73 -46.32 4.30
CA THR A 256 1.75 -47.71 3.91
C THR A 256 2.03 -47.87 2.41
N ASN A 257 2.85 -48.86 2.06
CA ASN A 257 3.14 -49.22 0.69
C ASN A 257 2.51 -50.56 0.37
N CYS A 258 1.90 -50.68 -0.78
CA CYS A 258 1.34 -51.93 -1.27
C CYS A 258 2.08 -52.33 -2.55
N LEU A 259 2.90 -53.38 -2.48
CA LEU A 259 3.46 -54.01 -3.67
C LEU A 259 2.44 -55.01 -4.24
N PHE A 260 2.15 -54.93 -5.53
CA PHE A 260 1.28 -55.87 -6.22
C PHE A 260 1.95 -56.44 -7.46
N GLU A 261 1.67 -57.74 -7.75
CA GLU A 261 2.21 -58.47 -8.89
C GLU A 261 1.42 -58.07 -10.15
N LYS A 262 2.07 -57.37 -11.09
CA LYS A 262 1.44 -56.90 -12.34
C LYS A 262 1.45 -58.00 -13.41
N GLU A 263 2.57 -58.69 -13.61
CA GLU A 263 2.79 -59.69 -14.63
C GLU A 263 3.66 -60.83 -14.07
N ARG A 264 3.34 -62.05 -14.46
CA ARG A 264 4.10 -63.22 -14.09
C ARG A 264 4.52 -63.96 -15.35
N THR A 265 5.80 -63.95 -15.65
CA THR A 265 6.36 -64.65 -16.78
C THR A 265 7.16 -65.85 -16.27
N VAL A 266 6.91 -67.03 -16.83
CA VAL A 266 7.69 -68.25 -16.58
C VAL A 266 8.67 -68.34 -17.72
N THR A 267 9.97 -68.31 -17.45
CA THR A 267 11.02 -68.50 -18.44
C THR A 267 11.09 -69.94 -18.87
N GLU A 268 11.59 -70.24 -20.08
CA GLU A 268 11.75 -71.59 -20.63
C GLU A 268 12.59 -72.48 -19.73
N GLN A 269 13.35 -71.99 -18.78
CA GLN A 269 14.14 -72.71 -17.78
C GLN A 269 13.41 -72.96 -16.46
N GLY A 270 12.08 -72.68 -16.36
CA GLY A 270 11.28 -72.96 -15.17
C GLY A 270 11.39 -71.84 -14.03
N THR A 271 12.18 -70.80 -14.23
CA THR A 271 12.28 -69.70 -13.28
C THR A 271 11.13 -68.71 -13.48
N THR A 272 10.40 -68.46 -12.41
CA THR A 272 9.30 -67.50 -12.45
C THR A 272 9.82 -66.06 -12.13
N ARG A 273 9.70 -65.11 -13.07
CA ARG A 273 9.94 -63.68 -12.86
C ARG A 273 8.60 -62.99 -12.71
N SER A 274 8.42 -62.30 -11.59
CA SER A 274 7.25 -61.47 -11.32
C SER A 274 7.64 -59.99 -11.37
N LEU A 275 6.87 -59.20 -12.12
CA LEU A 275 7.01 -57.74 -12.15
C LEU A 275 6.11 -57.15 -11.09
N TRP A 276 6.70 -56.51 -10.08
CA TRP A 276 5.99 -55.88 -8.99
C TRP A 276 5.85 -54.37 -9.25
N LYS A 277 4.69 -53.84 -8.91
CA LYS A 277 4.46 -52.40 -8.85
C LYS A 277 4.13 -51.97 -7.42
N GLU A 278 4.52 -50.74 -7.06
CA GLU A 278 4.30 -50.19 -5.76
C GLU A 278 3.18 -49.12 -5.83
N LEU A 279 2.21 -49.21 -4.92
CA LEU A 279 1.24 -48.17 -4.61
C LEU A 279 1.59 -47.63 -3.23
N VAL A 280 1.70 -46.34 -3.12
CA VAL A 280 2.00 -45.64 -1.86
C VAL A 280 0.76 -44.89 -1.39
N PHE A 281 0.39 -45.10 -0.12
CA PHE A 281 -0.78 -44.50 0.52
C PHE A 281 -0.36 -43.78 1.77
N SER A 282 -1.12 -42.71 2.12
CA SER A 282 -0.85 -41.91 3.30
C SER A 282 -2.15 -41.44 3.96
N THR A 283 -2.24 -41.62 5.27
CA THR A 283 -3.27 -41.02 6.10
C THR A 283 -2.89 -39.62 6.59
N LEU A 284 -1.71 -39.13 6.22
CA LEU A 284 -1.19 -37.82 6.56
C LEU A 284 -1.14 -36.90 5.33
N TYR A 285 -1.11 -35.59 5.53
CA TYR A 285 -0.77 -34.64 4.50
C TYR A 285 0.74 -34.73 4.17
N LEU A 286 1.12 -35.78 3.46
CA LEU A 286 2.52 -36.04 3.12
C LEU A 286 2.62 -36.41 1.63
N CYS A 287 3.63 -35.82 0.95
CA CYS A 287 3.93 -36.30 -0.40
C CYS A 287 4.51 -37.74 -0.37
N PRO A 288 3.87 -38.71 -1.00
CA PRO A 288 4.35 -40.09 -0.94
C PRO A 288 5.70 -40.28 -1.65
N ARG A 289 6.03 -39.43 -2.62
CA ARG A 289 7.29 -39.49 -3.39
C ARG A 289 8.43 -38.76 -2.68
N CYS A 290 8.21 -37.51 -2.27
CA CYS A 290 9.25 -36.64 -1.71
C CYS A 290 9.34 -36.71 -0.19
N ARG A 291 8.38 -37.32 0.48
CA ARG A 291 8.20 -37.33 1.96
C ARG A 291 8.13 -35.94 2.62
N ILE A 292 7.80 -34.94 1.84
CA ILE A 292 7.58 -33.59 2.38
C ILE A 292 6.27 -33.59 3.14
N HIS A 293 6.33 -33.25 4.42
CA HIS A 293 5.19 -33.18 5.31
C HIS A 293 4.49 -31.82 5.18
N TYR A 294 3.17 -31.84 5.03
CA TYR A 294 2.32 -30.65 5.05
C TYR A 294 1.54 -30.65 6.37
N THR A 295 1.56 -29.56 7.07
CA THR A 295 0.63 -29.34 8.18
C THR A 295 -0.79 -29.25 7.64
N GLU A 296 -1.79 -29.52 8.48
CA GLU A 296 -3.19 -29.35 8.10
C GLU A 296 -3.43 -27.94 7.55
N LEU A 297 -4.10 -27.86 6.40
CA LEU A 297 -4.38 -26.58 5.75
C LEU A 297 -5.40 -25.78 6.58
N GLN A 298 -4.92 -24.72 7.19
CA GLN A 298 -5.72 -23.78 7.99
C GLN A 298 -5.69 -22.41 7.33
N PRO A 299 -6.66 -21.49 7.57
CA PRO A 299 -6.62 -20.13 7.02
C PRO A 299 -5.33 -19.36 7.36
N ARG A 300 -4.72 -19.64 8.52
CA ARG A 300 -3.43 -19.05 8.92
C ARG A 300 -2.25 -19.50 8.05
N THR A 301 -2.32 -20.68 7.44
CA THR A 301 -1.29 -21.21 6.52
C THR A 301 -1.16 -20.35 5.26
N PHE A 302 -2.24 -19.68 4.85
CA PHE A 302 -2.26 -18.80 3.68
C PHE A 302 -2.02 -17.32 4.04
N SER A 303 -1.79 -16.99 5.32
CA SER A 303 -1.58 -15.61 5.76
C SER A 303 -0.11 -15.23 5.70
N PHE A 304 0.23 -14.22 4.93
CA PHE A 304 1.57 -13.63 4.91
C PHE A 304 1.85 -12.69 6.11
N ASN A 305 0.88 -12.50 7.00
CA ASN A 305 1.02 -11.82 8.29
C ASN A 305 1.19 -12.80 9.46
N SER A 306 1.05 -14.12 9.22
CA SER A 306 1.18 -15.16 10.22
C SER A 306 2.52 -15.90 10.10
N PRO A 307 3.21 -16.24 11.19
CA PRO A 307 4.42 -17.04 11.18
C PRO A 307 4.27 -18.39 10.44
N TYR A 308 3.05 -18.94 10.44
CA TYR A 308 2.74 -20.23 9.80
C TYR A 308 2.68 -20.17 8.27
N GLY A 309 2.36 -19.02 7.68
CA GLY A 309 2.18 -18.87 6.25
C GLY A 309 3.19 -17.95 5.56
N VAL A 310 3.88 -17.11 6.31
CA VAL A 310 4.78 -16.08 5.80
C VAL A 310 6.02 -16.68 5.14
N CYS A 311 6.46 -16.10 4.02
CA CYS A 311 7.76 -16.41 3.43
C CYS A 311 8.88 -16.04 4.42
N PRO A 312 9.79 -16.99 4.79
CA PRO A 312 10.83 -16.74 5.78
C PRO A 312 11.91 -15.77 5.32
N VAL A 313 12.02 -15.50 4.00
CA VAL A 313 13.04 -14.59 3.43
C VAL A 313 12.57 -13.15 3.42
N CYS A 314 11.38 -12.87 2.88
CA CYS A 314 10.87 -11.49 2.78
C CYS A 314 9.88 -11.11 3.88
N PHE A 315 9.59 -12.00 4.81
CA PHE A 315 8.66 -11.77 5.92
C PHE A 315 7.30 -11.19 5.47
N GLY A 316 6.78 -11.67 4.34
CA GLY A 316 5.46 -11.28 3.82
C GLY A 316 5.42 -9.99 3.01
N VAL A 317 6.55 -9.34 2.77
CA VAL A 317 6.62 -8.12 1.94
C VAL A 317 6.53 -8.45 0.44
N GLY A 318 7.03 -9.62 0.03
CA GLY A 318 7.07 -10.05 -1.37
C GLY A 318 8.27 -9.50 -2.15
N LYS A 319 8.97 -8.51 -1.58
CA LYS A 319 10.18 -7.88 -2.13
C LYS A 319 11.30 -7.92 -1.12
N CYS A 320 12.52 -7.89 -1.60
CA CYS A 320 13.74 -7.78 -0.80
C CYS A 320 14.58 -6.62 -1.33
N GLU A 321 15.30 -5.96 -0.44
CA GLU A 321 16.28 -4.96 -0.82
C GLU A 321 17.59 -5.67 -1.19
N GLU A 322 17.80 -5.85 -2.49
CA GLU A 322 18.98 -6.52 -3.05
C GLU A 322 19.68 -5.64 -4.08
N PHE A 323 20.89 -6.04 -4.49
CA PHE A 323 21.55 -5.38 -5.61
C PHE A 323 20.76 -5.61 -6.90
N ASP A 324 20.53 -4.53 -7.64
CA ASP A 324 19.81 -4.60 -8.89
C ASP A 324 20.77 -4.98 -10.02
N PRO A 325 20.51 -6.07 -10.77
CA PRO A 325 21.35 -6.47 -11.89
C PRO A 325 21.61 -5.36 -12.91
N ASP A 326 20.60 -4.55 -13.21
CA ASP A 326 20.69 -3.51 -14.24
C ASP A 326 21.40 -2.25 -13.73
N LEU A 327 21.37 -1.99 -12.43
CA LEU A 327 22.18 -0.95 -11.80
C LEU A 327 23.65 -1.36 -11.64
N VAL A 328 23.91 -2.65 -11.37
CA VAL A 328 25.26 -3.20 -11.21
C VAL A 328 25.95 -3.37 -12.56
N ILE A 329 25.21 -3.81 -13.58
CA ILE A 329 25.64 -4.08 -14.95
C ILE A 329 24.77 -3.27 -15.93
N PRO A 330 24.95 -1.95 -16.05
CA PRO A 330 24.06 -1.10 -16.83
C PRO A 330 24.22 -1.24 -18.35
N ASP A 331 25.30 -1.84 -18.83
CA ASP A 331 25.57 -2.06 -20.25
C ASP A 331 26.09 -3.47 -20.52
N ARG A 332 25.19 -4.36 -20.89
CA ARG A 332 25.52 -5.78 -21.14
C ARG A 332 26.22 -6.04 -22.46
N ALA A 333 26.32 -5.04 -23.35
CA ALA A 333 27.09 -5.14 -24.59
C ALA A 333 28.61 -5.07 -24.37
N GLN A 334 29.04 -4.85 -23.12
CA GLN A 334 30.46 -4.84 -22.74
C GLN A 334 30.86 -6.16 -22.07
N SER A 335 32.19 -6.42 -21.98
CA SER A 335 32.74 -7.50 -21.18
C SER A 335 32.42 -7.31 -19.67
N ALA A 336 32.53 -8.36 -18.88
CA ALA A 336 32.22 -8.31 -17.43
C ALA A 336 32.95 -7.18 -16.69
N ALA A 337 34.23 -7.00 -16.96
CA ALA A 337 35.03 -5.94 -16.33
C ALA A 337 34.62 -4.54 -16.79
N GLY A 338 34.21 -4.37 -18.05
CA GLY A 338 33.74 -3.09 -18.60
C GLY A 338 32.36 -2.69 -18.15
N ALA A 339 31.45 -3.66 -18.07
CA ALA A 339 30.06 -3.49 -17.69
C ALA A 339 29.85 -3.29 -16.17
N PHE A 340 30.75 -3.81 -15.34
CA PHE A 340 30.60 -3.82 -13.88
C PHE A 340 30.82 -2.44 -13.26
N LEU A 341 29.77 -1.72 -13.00
CA LEU A 341 29.78 -0.35 -12.48
C LEU A 341 30.55 -0.18 -11.17
N PRO A 342 30.50 -1.10 -10.17
CA PRO A 342 31.24 -0.97 -8.91
C PRO A 342 32.74 -0.80 -9.06
N LEU A 343 33.39 -1.30 -10.14
CA LEU A 343 34.81 -1.08 -10.41
C LEU A 343 35.21 0.39 -10.53
N LYS A 344 34.29 1.28 -10.94
CA LYS A 344 34.57 2.71 -11.14
C LYS A 344 34.83 3.47 -9.84
N PHE A 345 34.26 2.99 -8.70
CA PHE A 345 34.37 3.65 -7.40
C PHE A 345 34.94 2.75 -6.29
N ALA A 346 35.36 1.54 -6.63
CA ALA A 346 35.88 0.56 -5.68
C ALA A 346 37.25 0.98 -5.12
N THR A 347 37.47 0.68 -3.84
CA THR A 347 38.78 0.77 -3.22
C THR A 347 39.74 -0.30 -3.77
N ALA A 348 41.04 -0.16 -3.54
CA ALA A 348 42.03 -1.16 -3.97
C ALA A 348 41.76 -2.56 -3.42
N ALA A 349 41.25 -2.65 -2.18
CA ALA A 349 40.88 -3.92 -1.54
C ALA A 349 39.69 -4.56 -2.22
N SER A 350 38.63 -3.76 -2.50
CA SER A 350 37.43 -4.24 -3.17
C SER A 350 37.72 -4.63 -4.63
N LYS A 351 38.57 -3.87 -5.35
CA LYS A 351 38.99 -4.24 -6.71
C LYS A 351 39.70 -5.60 -6.76
N LYS A 352 40.56 -5.86 -5.78
CA LYS A 352 41.23 -7.16 -5.68
C LYS A 352 40.18 -8.28 -5.48
N LEU A 353 39.22 -8.07 -4.59
CA LEU A 353 38.12 -9.04 -4.33
C LEU A 353 37.27 -9.30 -5.57
N TYR A 354 36.91 -8.24 -6.34
CA TYR A 354 36.15 -8.38 -7.58
C TYR A 354 36.92 -9.14 -8.66
N ASN A 355 38.21 -8.83 -8.85
CA ASN A 355 39.03 -9.54 -9.82
C ASN A 355 39.26 -11.03 -9.45
N GLU A 356 39.41 -11.36 -8.16
CA GLU A 356 39.42 -12.74 -7.69
C GLU A 356 38.11 -13.47 -7.99
N ALA A 357 36.98 -12.78 -7.81
CA ALA A 357 35.66 -13.32 -8.13
C ALA A 357 35.48 -13.58 -9.63
N PHE A 358 35.86 -12.64 -10.49
CA PHE A 358 35.84 -12.80 -11.94
C PHE A 358 36.72 -13.98 -12.39
N GLY A 359 37.96 -14.03 -11.91
CA GLY A 359 38.84 -15.13 -12.23
C GLY A 359 38.33 -16.51 -11.76
N ALA A 360 37.63 -16.59 -10.64
CA ALA A 360 36.97 -17.82 -10.19
C ALA A 360 35.80 -18.22 -11.12
N PHE A 361 34.96 -17.27 -11.52
CA PHE A 361 33.85 -17.49 -12.42
C PHE A 361 34.29 -17.96 -13.82
N PHE A 362 35.26 -17.27 -14.46
CA PHE A 362 35.73 -17.62 -15.80
C PHE A 362 36.46 -18.96 -15.85
N ARG A 363 37.28 -19.30 -14.84
CA ARG A 363 37.89 -20.65 -14.74
C ARG A 363 36.85 -21.76 -14.65
N ARG A 364 35.70 -21.50 -14.01
CA ARG A 364 34.64 -22.48 -13.83
C ARG A 364 33.79 -22.68 -15.06
N THR A 365 33.41 -21.59 -15.71
CA THR A 365 32.50 -21.63 -16.87
C THR A 365 33.23 -21.87 -18.18
N GLY A 366 34.52 -21.58 -18.24
CA GLY A 366 35.30 -21.68 -19.48
C GLY A 366 34.95 -20.56 -20.48
N LEU A 367 34.19 -19.53 -20.07
CA LEU A 367 33.87 -18.37 -20.90
C LEU A 367 35.12 -17.50 -21.04
N ASP A 368 35.26 -16.82 -22.21
CA ASP A 368 36.29 -15.83 -22.44
C ASP A 368 35.94 -14.52 -21.70
N GLU A 369 36.91 -13.93 -21.00
CA GLU A 369 36.74 -12.67 -20.24
C GLU A 369 36.32 -11.49 -21.09
N GLU A 370 36.68 -11.48 -22.40
CA GLU A 370 36.33 -10.42 -23.35
C GLU A 370 34.93 -10.57 -23.97
N THR A 371 34.27 -11.72 -23.77
CA THR A 371 32.93 -11.95 -24.32
C THR A 371 31.90 -11.01 -23.69
N PRO A 372 31.12 -10.24 -24.46
CA PRO A 372 30.03 -9.41 -23.97
C PRO A 372 28.98 -10.22 -23.18
N ILE A 373 28.44 -9.60 -22.09
CA ILE A 373 27.52 -10.30 -21.20
C ILE A 373 26.19 -10.68 -21.88
N ASP A 374 25.77 -9.92 -22.88
CA ASP A 374 24.56 -10.20 -23.68
C ASP A 374 24.68 -11.49 -24.53
N GLN A 375 25.89 -11.97 -24.76
CA GLN A 375 26.17 -13.21 -25.50
C GLN A 375 26.32 -14.42 -24.56
N TRP A 376 26.22 -14.25 -23.25
CA TRP A 376 26.36 -15.34 -22.31
C TRP A 376 25.09 -16.19 -22.26
N PRO A 377 25.21 -17.52 -22.02
CA PRO A 377 24.06 -18.34 -21.67
C PRO A 377 23.34 -17.80 -20.44
N ALA A 378 22.02 -17.85 -20.39
CA ALA A 378 21.23 -17.36 -19.27
C ALA A 378 21.65 -18.01 -17.92
N GLU A 379 21.99 -19.30 -17.95
CA GLU A 379 22.49 -20.04 -16.79
C GLU A 379 23.84 -19.51 -16.27
N ALA A 380 24.72 -19.08 -17.17
CA ALA A 380 26.00 -18.50 -16.82
C ALA A 380 25.82 -17.10 -16.18
N LEU A 381 24.90 -16.29 -16.69
CA LEU A 381 24.57 -15.01 -16.09
C LEU A 381 23.96 -15.17 -14.69
N GLU A 382 23.07 -16.14 -14.51
CA GLU A 382 22.48 -16.43 -13.22
C GLU A 382 23.55 -16.91 -12.22
N LEU A 383 24.43 -17.82 -12.63
CA LEU A 383 25.58 -18.25 -11.85
C LEU A 383 26.49 -17.07 -11.49
N PHE A 384 26.75 -16.15 -12.43
CA PHE A 384 27.59 -14.98 -12.20
C PHE A 384 27.00 -14.04 -11.14
N LEU A 385 25.74 -13.71 -11.23
CA LEU A 385 25.10 -12.80 -10.30
C LEU A 385 24.93 -13.40 -8.90
N TYR A 386 24.57 -14.68 -8.82
CA TYR A 386 24.04 -15.27 -7.59
C TYR A 386 24.86 -16.42 -7.03
N GLY A 387 25.76 -16.99 -7.81
CA GLY A 387 26.57 -18.15 -7.42
C GLY A 387 25.81 -19.46 -7.54
N GLU A 388 26.40 -20.54 -7.04
CA GLU A 388 25.76 -21.83 -6.96
C GLU A 388 24.67 -21.78 -5.88
N GLU A 389 23.47 -22.20 -6.24
CA GLU A 389 22.49 -22.60 -5.22
C GLU A 389 23.13 -23.80 -4.48
N LYS A 390 23.63 -23.57 -3.28
CA LYS A 390 23.78 -24.66 -2.35
C LYS A 390 22.38 -25.27 -2.23
N SER A 391 22.22 -26.50 -2.68
CA SER A 391 21.11 -27.34 -2.26
C SER A 391 21.05 -27.13 -0.76
N ALA A 392 19.94 -26.58 -0.27
CA ALA A 392 19.72 -26.34 1.13
C ALA A 392 19.73 -27.72 1.83
N GLU A 393 20.93 -28.19 2.17
CA GLU A 393 21.10 -29.04 3.30
C GLU A 393 20.70 -28.19 4.49
N GLN A 394 19.69 -28.65 5.16
CA GLN A 394 19.03 -28.13 6.33
C GLN A 394 20.06 -27.58 7.34
N ASP A 395 20.41 -26.30 7.25
CA ASP A 395 20.67 -25.52 8.43
C ASP A 395 19.29 -25.28 9.04
N GLU A 396 18.92 -26.11 10.01
CA GLU A 396 17.85 -25.78 10.92
C GLU A 396 18.17 -24.37 11.45
N PRO A 397 17.24 -23.41 11.31
CA PRO A 397 17.45 -22.09 11.89
C PRO A 397 17.63 -22.31 13.39
N ASP A 398 18.73 -21.83 13.93
CA ASP A 398 18.90 -21.66 15.38
C ASP A 398 17.58 -21.18 15.96
N GLU A 399 17.08 -21.94 16.95
CA GLU A 399 15.86 -21.67 17.67
C GLU A 399 15.85 -20.18 18.10
N LEU A 400 15.03 -19.40 17.44
CA LEU A 400 14.67 -18.09 17.96
C LEU A 400 13.98 -18.36 19.32
N PRO A 401 14.40 -17.71 20.40
CA PRO A 401 13.71 -17.84 21.69
C PRO A 401 12.29 -17.27 21.50
N ILE A 402 11.36 -18.19 21.30
CA ILE A 402 9.93 -17.88 21.35
C ILE A 402 9.58 -17.93 22.84
N ASP A 403 9.45 -16.77 23.47
CA ASP A 403 8.74 -16.65 24.73
C ASP A 403 7.27 -17.03 24.46
N ILE A 404 6.97 -18.28 24.72
CA ILE A 404 5.60 -18.77 24.80
C ILE A 404 5.09 -18.26 26.14
N LEU A 405 4.22 -17.26 26.13
CA LEU A 405 3.33 -16.95 27.24
C LEU A 405 2.33 -18.11 27.33
N ASP A 406 2.65 -19.02 28.21
CA ASP A 406 1.72 -20.05 28.70
C ASP A 406 0.71 -19.33 29.62
N GLU A 407 -0.54 -19.22 29.17
CA GLU A 407 -1.66 -18.89 30.07
C GLU A 407 -1.98 -20.13 30.90
N SER A 408 -1.51 -20.15 32.14
CA SER A 408 -2.10 -20.95 33.19
C SER A 408 -1.99 -20.21 34.52
N ASP A 409 -3.14 -20.09 35.09
CA ASP A 409 -3.57 -19.46 36.34
C ASP A 409 -2.68 -19.63 37.58
N GLU A 410 -2.82 -18.55 38.44
CA GLU A 410 -2.78 -18.55 39.92
C GLU A 410 -1.41 -18.64 40.63
N ASP A 411 -1.06 -17.63 41.29
CA ASP A 411 -1.06 -17.33 42.72
C ASP A 411 0.08 -16.36 43.15
N GLU A 412 -0.32 -15.41 43.97
CA GLU A 412 0.44 -14.38 44.64
C GLU A 412 1.66 -14.93 45.40
N ASP A 413 2.82 -14.26 45.27
CA ASP A 413 3.66 -13.97 46.43
C ASP A 413 4.53 -12.74 46.23
N ASP A 414 4.39 -11.84 47.19
CA ASP A 414 4.97 -10.51 47.29
C ASP A 414 6.34 -10.61 47.99
N SER A 415 7.44 -10.43 47.23
CA SER A 415 8.73 -10.09 47.88
C SER A 415 9.73 -9.45 46.92
N PRO A 416 10.35 -8.32 47.25
CA PRO A 416 11.18 -7.55 46.35
C PRO A 416 12.59 -8.10 46.23
N ALA A 417 13.05 -8.43 45.03
CA ALA A 417 14.43 -8.82 44.78
C ALA A 417 15.34 -7.59 44.45
N PRO A 418 16.64 -7.67 44.77
CA PRO A 418 17.50 -6.51 44.90
C PRO A 418 18.01 -5.95 43.57
N ARG A 419 18.07 -4.61 43.47
CA ARG A 419 18.65 -3.83 42.39
C ARG A 419 20.09 -4.21 42.12
N LYS A 420 20.39 -4.73 40.93
CA LYS A 420 21.74 -4.80 40.40
C LYS A 420 22.18 -3.45 39.84
N LYS A 421 23.33 -2.97 40.35
CA LYS A 421 23.97 -1.71 39.96
C LYS A 421 24.36 -1.74 38.48
N GLY A 422 24.11 -0.60 37.81
CA GLY A 422 24.47 -0.40 36.42
C GLY A 422 25.97 -0.54 36.14
N LEU A 423 26.23 -1.21 35.01
CA LEU A 423 27.54 -1.21 34.35
C LEU A 423 27.60 0.00 33.41
N PRO A 424 28.74 0.64 33.22
CA PRO A 424 28.91 1.80 32.37
C PRO A 424 28.77 1.41 30.90
N ALA A 425 28.09 2.27 30.13
CA ALA A 425 27.91 2.14 28.69
C ALA A 425 29.29 2.06 27.97
N GLY A 426 29.74 0.84 27.75
CA GLY A 426 30.84 0.54 26.87
C GLY A 426 30.34 0.61 25.42
N LYS A 427 31.05 1.41 24.62
CA LYS A 427 30.84 1.44 23.16
C LYS A 427 30.92 0.01 22.62
N GLU A 428 29.80 -0.56 22.21
CA GLU A 428 29.78 -1.77 21.40
C GLU A 428 30.54 -1.48 20.10
N ARG A 429 31.76 -1.94 20.01
CA ARG A 429 32.47 -2.09 18.75
C ARG A 429 31.75 -3.24 18.01
N ALA A 430 30.95 -2.89 17.01
CA ALA A 430 30.42 -3.86 16.07
C ALA A 430 31.56 -4.85 15.68
N ARG A 431 31.38 -6.13 15.96
CA ARG A 431 32.28 -7.19 15.49
C ARG A 431 32.26 -7.13 13.96
N ARG A 432 33.39 -6.76 13.36
CA ARG A 432 33.54 -6.73 11.92
C ARG A 432 33.45 -8.15 11.39
N ALA A 433 32.66 -8.33 10.34
CA ALA A 433 32.64 -9.57 9.59
C ALA A 433 34.06 -9.92 9.10
N ALA A 434 34.41 -11.20 9.15
CA ALA A 434 35.65 -11.67 8.60
C ALA A 434 35.67 -11.44 7.07
N PRO A 435 36.81 -11.12 6.45
CA PRO A 435 36.87 -10.92 5.02
C PRO A 435 36.46 -12.20 4.29
N LEU A 436 35.53 -12.06 3.32
CA LEU A 436 35.11 -13.16 2.45
C LEU A 436 36.35 -13.72 1.73
N LYS A 437 36.62 -15.02 1.91
CA LYS A 437 37.62 -15.74 1.12
C LYS A 437 36.86 -16.44 0.00
N ILE A 438 37.20 -16.14 -1.25
CA ILE A 438 36.65 -16.83 -2.41
C ILE A 438 37.31 -18.18 -2.53
N ASP A 439 36.57 -19.25 -2.35
CA ASP A 439 37.01 -20.61 -2.61
C ASP A 439 37.10 -20.79 -4.14
N PRO A 440 38.26 -21.19 -4.67
CA PRO A 440 38.39 -21.45 -6.11
C PRO A 440 37.47 -22.55 -6.63
N SER A 441 36.94 -23.41 -5.76
CA SER A 441 36.06 -24.54 -6.08
C SER A 441 34.57 -24.18 -6.03
N ALA A 442 34.19 -23.06 -5.36
CA ALA A 442 32.80 -22.64 -5.19
C ALA A 442 32.67 -21.11 -5.40
N PHE A 443 32.05 -20.72 -6.50
CA PHE A 443 31.81 -19.30 -6.78
C PHE A 443 30.60 -18.77 -5.98
N PRO A 444 30.74 -17.77 -5.10
CA PRO A 444 29.68 -17.33 -4.20
C PRO A 444 28.63 -16.44 -4.86
N GLY A 445 28.85 -16.03 -6.11
CA GLY A 445 28.03 -15.05 -6.80
C GLY A 445 28.45 -13.60 -6.54
N LEU A 446 28.26 -12.76 -7.55
CA LEU A 446 28.67 -11.36 -7.53
C LEU A 446 28.00 -10.55 -6.42
N PHE A 447 26.73 -10.78 -6.15
CA PHE A 447 25.99 -10.07 -5.12
C PHE A 447 26.46 -10.37 -3.70
N ALA A 448 26.87 -11.62 -3.43
CA ALA A 448 27.53 -11.98 -2.17
C ALA A 448 28.88 -11.25 -2.01
N VAL A 449 29.63 -11.14 -3.11
CA VAL A 449 30.90 -10.40 -3.13
C VAL A 449 30.69 -8.89 -2.91
N LEU A 450 29.66 -8.30 -3.52
CA LEU A 450 29.30 -6.89 -3.31
C LEU A 450 28.86 -6.62 -1.87
N LYS A 451 28.07 -7.50 -1.28
CA LYS A 451 27.65 -7.42 0.12
C LYS A 451 28.85 -7.47 1.06
N ALA A 452 29.77 -8.40 0.83
CA ALA A 452 31.00 -8.49 1.61
C ALA A 452 31.90 -7.25 1.45
N ALA A 453 31.96 -6.67 0.24
CA ALA A 453 32.69 -5.43 0.00
C ALA A 453 32.06 -4.24 0.73
N GLU A 454 30.72 -4.12 0.74
CA GLU A 454 29.98 -3.08 1.47
C GLU A 454 30.23 -3.17 2.99
N GLU A 455 30.16 -4.38 3.57
CA GLU A 455 30.35 -4.62 5.01
C GLU A 455 31.80 -4.37 5.45
N THR A 456 32.76 -4.70 4.61
CA THR A 456 34.20 -4.59 4.94
C THR A 456 34.83 -3.26 4.57
N SER A 457 34.24 -2.50 3.63
CA SER A 457 34.81 -1.22 3.18
C SER A 457 34.87 -0.16 4.26
N ARG A 458 36.05 0.51 4.37
CA ARG A 458 36.26 1.68 5.26
C ARG A 458 35.84 3.00 4.60
N SER A 459 35.62 3.01 3.30
CA SER A 459 35.28 4.20 2.52
C SER A 459 33.77 4.47 2.61
N GLN A 460 33.38 5.58 3.23
CA GLN A 460 31.97 6.01 3.28
C GLN A 460 31.43 6.32 1.88
N LYS A 461 32.30 6.81 0.97
CA LYS A 461 31.95 7.08 -0.43
C LYS A 461 31.60 5.78 -1.17
N GLU A 462 32.40 4.73 -1.01
CA GLU A 462 32.16 3.43 -1.63
C GLU A 462 30.90 2.78 -1.08
N ARG A 463 30.71 2.74 0.25
CA ARG A 463 29.48 2.21 0.86
C ARG A 463 28.23 2.95 0.39
N GLY A 464 28.26 4.29 0.31
CA GLY A 464 27.15 5.08 -0.20
C GLY A 464 26.87 4.80 -1.67
N ALA A 465 27.91 4.59 -2.49
CA ALA A 465 27.74 4.24 -3.89
C ALA A 465 27.19 2.82 -4.08
N LEU A 466 27.65 1.84 -3.29
CA LEU A 466 27.11 0.47 -3.30
C LEU A 466 25.66 0.43 -2.82
N ALA A 467 25.31 1.15 -1.76
CA ALA A 467 23.93 1.27 -1.29
C ALA A 467 23.00 1.86 -2.38
N GLY A 468 23.51 2.77 -3.23
CA GLY A 468 22.77 3.31 -4.37
C GLY A 468 22.54 2.31 -5.52
N LEU A 469 23.15 1.13 -5.49
CA LEU A 469 22.93 0.05 -6.47
C LEU A 469 21.91 -1.00 -5.98
N ARG A 470 21.30 -0.76 -4.82
CA ARG A 470 20.21 -1.62 -4.30
C ARG A 470 18.87 -1.11 -4.76
N ALA A 471 17.97 -2.04 -5.07
CA ALA A 471 16.58 -1.79 -5.41
C ALA A 471 15.67 -2.79 -4.69
N GLN A 472 14.38 -2.48 -4.67
CA GLN A 472 13.34 -3.39 -4.18
C GLN A 472 13.01 -4.38 -5.29
N VAL A 473 13.61 -5.58 -5.24
CA VAL A 473 13.39 -6.65 -6.22
C VAL A 473 12.41 -7.69 -5.68
N ALA A 474 11.74 -8.42 -6.57
CA ALA A 474 10.86 -9.51 -6.15
C ALA A 474 11.63 -10.57 -5.37
N CYS A 475 11.12 -10.98 -4.21
CA CYS A 475 11.74 -12.01 -3.38
C CYS A 475 11.86 -13.32 -4.16
N ARG A 476 13.08 -13.87 -4.29
CA ARG A 476 13.35 -15.09 -5.06
C ARG A 476 12.70 -16.33 -4.47
N ALA A 477 12.71 -16.47 -3.14
CA ALA A 477 12.15 -17.63 -2.47
C ALA A 477 10.64 -17.77 -2.72
N CYS A 478 9.89 -16.67 -2.63
CA CYS A 478 8.44 -16.69 -2.84
C CYS A 478 8.01 -16.16 -4.22
N ARG A 479 8.91 -15.59 -5.03
CA ARG A 479 8.63 -14.99 -6.34
C ARG A 479 7.50 -13.95 -6.28
N GLY A 480 7.49 -13.13 -5.22
CA GLY A 480 6.47 -12.12 -4.99
C GLY A 480 5.19 -12.62 -4.30
N SER A 481 4.96 -13.93 -4.17
CA SER A 481 3.72 -14.50 -3.59
C SER A 481 3.55 -14.26 -2.09
N ARG A 482 4.60 -13.82 -1.35
CA ARG A 482 4.61 -13.48 0.08
C ARG A 482 4.45 -14.65 1.04
N ILE A 483 4.05 -15.84 0.56
CA ILE A 483 3.73 -17.04 1.34
C ILE A 483 4.74 -18.16 1.12
N ARG A 484 4.74 -19.14 2.05
CA ARG A 484 5.59 -20.33 2.00
C ARG A 484 5.27 -21.23 0.79
N PRO A 485 6.23 -22.09 0.36
CA PRO A 485 6.04 -22.99 -0.78
C PRO A 485 4.84 -23.93 -0.62
N GLU A 486 4.57 -24.41 0.60
CA GLU A 486 3.46 -25.30 0.92
C GLU A 486 2.10 -24.64 0.61
N ALA A 487 1.89 -23.44 1.11
CA ALA A 487 0.69 -22.66 0.86
C ALA A 487 0.57 -22.25 -0.62
N ARG A 488 1.70 -21.89 -1.24
CA ARG A 488 1.75 -21.52 -2.66
C ARG A 488 1.35 -22.66 -3.60
N SER A 489 1.48 -23.90 -3.17
CA SER A 489 1.23 -25.09 -4.00
C SER A 489 -0.20 -25.62 -3.88
N VAL A 490 -1.09 -24.94 -3.17
CA VAL A 490 -2.50 -25.27 -3.04
C VAL A 490 -3.30 -24.59 -4.16
N THR A 491 -4.19 -25.34 -4.82
CA THR A 491 -5.05 -24.84 -5.90
C THR A 491 -6.54 -24.97 -5.56
N VAL A 492 -7.33 -24.04 -6.05
CA VAL A 492 -8.80 -24.09 -6.14
C VAL A 492 -9.16 -23.85 -7.60
N ALA A 493 -9.90 -24.79 -8.21
CA ALA A 493 -10.20 -24.75 -9.66
C ALA A 493 -8.94 -24.44 -10.50
N ASP A 494 -7.86 -25.20 -10.24
CA ASP A 494 -6.54 -25.16 -10.89
C ASP A 494 -5.76 -23.83 -10.73
N LYS A 495 -6.26 -22.88 -9.95
CA LYS A 495 -5.54 -21.62 -9.66
C LYS A 495 -5.04 -21.57 -8.22
N ARG A 496 -3.82 -21.09 -8.06
CA ARG A 496 -3.18 -20.82 -6.77
C ARG A 496 -3.65 -19.47 -6.21
N ILE A 497 -3.62 -19.33 -4.88
CA ILE A 497 -4.10 -18.10 -4.24
C ILE A 497 -3.40 -16.83 -4.76
N HIS A 498 -2.08 -16.88 -4.98
CA HIS A 498 -1.32 -15.74 -5.49
C HIS A 498 -1.57 -15.46 -6.98
N GLU A 499 -1.97 -16.43 -7.77
CA GLU A 499 -2.39 -16.24 -9.16
C GLU A 499 -3.74 -15.53 -9.22
N VAL A 500 -4.65 -15.84 -8.30
CA VAL A 500 -5.92 -15.13 -8.18
C VAL A 500 -5.73 -13.71 -7.65
N THR A 501 -4.84 -13.51 -6.68
CA THR A 501 -4.56 -12.14 -6.20
C THR A 501 -3.83 -11.27 -7.23
N ALA A 502 -3.13 -11.86 -8.18
CA ALA A 502 -2.51 -11.12 -9.29
C ALA A 502 -3.53 -10.62 -10.34
N MET A 503 -4.75 -11.18 -10.34
CA MET A 503 -5.83 -10.73 -11.22
C MET A 503 -6.30 -9.32 -10.86
N THR A 504 -6.82 -8.63 -11.84
CA THR A 504 -7.61 -7.41 -11.61
C THR A 504 -8.92 -7.73 -10.89
N VAL A 505 -9.53 -6.73 -10.28
CA VAL A 505 -10.82 -6.88 -9.59
C VAL A 505 -11.89 -7.44 -10.53
N ASP A 506 -11.96 -6.94 -11.78
CA ASP A 506 -12.96 -7.38 -12.75
C ASP A 506 -12.68 -8.84 -13.20
N GLU A 507 -11.43 -9.20 -13.48
CA GLU A 507 -11.07 -10.58 -13.82
C GLU A 507 -11.34 -11.56 -12.66
N ALA A 508 -11.02 -11.14 -11.43
CA ALA A 508 -11.30 -11.94 -10.25
C ALA A 508 -12.80 -12.13 -10.03
N LEU A 509 -13.60 -11.08 -10.23
CA LEU A 509 -15.05 -11.13 -10.13
C LEU A 509 -15.65 -12.13 -11.12
N ASP A 510 -15.20 -12.10 -12.38
CA ASP A 510 -15.66 -13.03 -13.41
C ASP A 510 -15.21 -14.47 -13.11
N TRP A 511 -13.99 -14.65 -12.62
CA TRP A 511 -13.47 -15.97 -12.22
C TRP A 511 -14.29 -16.55 -11.06
N PHE A 512 -14.54 -15.80 -9.98
CA PHE A 512 -15.33 -16.29 -8.84
C PHE A 512 -16.76 -16.62 -9.21
N ARG A 513 -17.41 -15.81 -10.07
CA ARG A 513 -18.77 -16.09 -10.61
C ARG A 513 -18.82 -17.35 -11.46
N GLY A 514 -17.71 -17.69 -12.12
CA GLY A 514 -17.58 -18.91 -12.95
C GLY A 514 -17.32 -20.20 -12.18
N LEU A 515 -17.01 -20.13 -10.88
CA LEU A 515 -16.69 -21.32 -10.08
C LEU A 515 -17.90 -22.23 -9.90
N LYS A 516 -17.68 -23.54 -10.09
CA LYS A 516 -18.70 -24.58 -9.86
C LYS A 516 -18.14 -25.64 -8.94
N PHE A 517 -18.87 -25.98 -7.90
CA PHE A 517 -18.50 -27.03 -6.95
C PHE A 517 -19.57 -28.13 -6.94
N SER A 518 -19.16 -29.32 -6.51
CA SER A 518 -20.08 -30.45 -6.26
C SER A 518 -21.01 -30.12 -5.08
N ASP A 519 -22.17 -30.77 -5.03
CA ASP A 519 -23.23 -30.43 -4.06
C ASP A 519 -22.76 -30.58 -2.59
N ASP A 520 -21.87 -31.51 -2.29
CA ASP A 520 -21.25 -31.69 -0.98
C ASP A 520 -20.35 -30.51 -0.56
N ARG A 521 -19.77 -29.78 -1.53
CA ARG A 521 -18.86 -28.64 -1.29
C ARG A 521 -19.53 -27.29 -1.38
N LYS A 522 -20.69 -27.21 -2.04
CA LYS A 522 -21.46 -25.97 -2.21
C LYS A 522 -21.82 -25.32 -0.89
N ALA A 523 -22.23 -26.10 0.12
CA ALA A 523 -22.59 -25.58 1.44
C ALA A 523 -21.47 -24.76 2.10
N ILE A 524 -20.20 -25.04 1.75
CA ILE A 524 -19.03 -24.30 2.26
C ILE A 524 -18.61 -23.22 1.26
N ALA A 525 -18.68 -23.51 -0.05
CA ALA A 525 -18.21 -22.62 -1.11
C ALA A 525 -19.10 -21.39 -1.28
N ASP A 526 -20.41 -21.61 -1.43
CA ASP A 526 -21.35 -20.56 -1.84
C ASP A 526 -21.37 -19.34 -0.89
N PRO A 527 -21.45 -19.49 0.44
CA PRO A 527 -21.43 -18.32 1.34
C PRO A 527 -20.13 -17.52 1.28
N VAL A 528 -18.99 -18.21 1.10
CA VAL A 528 -17.67 -17.56 1.03
C VAL A 528 -17.51 -16.84 -0.32
N ILE A 529 -17.95 -17.45 -1.42
CA ILE A 529 -17.89 -16.85 -2.76
C ILE A 529 -18.84 -15.65 -2.84
N GLU A 530 -20.03 -15.73 -2.25
CA GLU A 530 -20.95 -14.61 -2.19
C GLU A 530 -20.30 -13.39 -1.53
N GLN A 531 -19.64 -13.58 -0.38
CA GLN A 531 -18.93 -12.51 0.33
C GLN A 531 -17.77 -11.93 -0.48
N ILE A 532 -17.05 -12.76 -1.23
CA ILE A 532 -15.96 -12.30 -2.12
C ILE A 532 -16.54 -11.51 -3.29
N THR A 533 -17.54 -12.06 -3.97
CA THR A 533 -18.12 -11.43 -5.17
C THR A 533 -18.85 -10.14 -4.86
N GLU A 534 -19.51 -10.02 -3.71
CA GLU A 534 -20.13 -8.77 -3.26
C GLU A 534 -19.07 -7.67 -3.08
N ARG A 535 -17.96 -7.95 -2.43
CA ARG A 535 -16.86 -7.00 -2.22
C ARG A 535 -16.17 -6.59 -3.52
N LEU A 536 -15.93 -7.55 -4.41
CA LEU A 536 -15.39 -7.29 -5.75
C LEU A 536 -16.33 -6.43 -6.59
N ASP A 537 -17.63 -6.69 -6.54
CA ASP A 537 -18.64 -5.91 -7.24
C ASP A 537 -18.67 -4.45 -6.72
N PHE A 538 -18.57 -4.24 -5.42
CA PHE A 538 -18.43 -2.88 -4.88
C PHE A 538 -17.18 -2.18 -5.37
N MET A 539 -16.05 -2.87 -5.43
CA MET A 539 -14.81 -2.30 -5.96
C MET A 539 -14.95 -1.91 -7.44
N SER A 540 -15.56 -2.76 -8.24
CA SER A 540 -15.82 -2.48 -9.64
C SER A 540 -16.77 -1.27 -9.80
N ARG A 541 -17.85 -1.20 -9.01
CA ARG A 541 -18.80 -0.07 -9.01
C ARG A 541 -18.17 1.26 -8.65
N VAL A 542 -17.20 1.31 -7.73
CA VAL A 542 -16.48 2.55 -7.42
C VAL A 542 -15.36 2.88 -8.41
N GLY A 543 -15.25 2.13 -9.52
CA GLY A 543 -14.31 2.37 -10.60
C GLY A 543 -12.88 1.89 -10.31
N LEU A 544 -12.74 0.81 -9.53
CA LEU A 544 -11.45 0.18 -9.21
C LEU A 544 -11.26 -1.18 -9.91
N GLY A 545 -12.05 -1.51 -10.92
CA GLY A 545 -12.03 -2.77 -11.65
C GLY A 545 -10.66 -3.13 -12.24
N TYR A 546 -9.85 -2.12 -12.57
CA TYR A 546 -8.52 -2.26 -13.14
C TYR A 546 -7.41 -2.58 -12.13
N LEU A 547 -7.64 -2.44 -10.82
CA LEU A 547 -6.63 -2.70 -9.80
C LEU A 547 -6.43 -4.20 -9.60
N SER A 548 -5.16 -4.65 -9.49
CA SER A 548 -4.89 -6.02 -9.06
C SER A 548 -5.12 -6.17 -7.54
N LEU A 549 -5.55 -7.35 -7.13
CA LEU A 549 -5.85 -7.65 -5.73
C LEU A 549 -4.59 -7.69 -4.85
N ASP A 550 -3.42 -8.01 -5.41
CA ASP A 550 -2.13 -8.05 -4.72
C ASP A 550 -1.43 -6.69 -4.68
N ARG A 551 -2.00 -5.65 -5.32
CA ARG A 551 -1.36 -4.33 -5.39
C ARG A 551 -1.09 -3.79 -3.99
N PRO A 552 0.17 -3.46 -3.67
CA PRO A 552 0.54 -2.93 -2.36
C PRO A 552 -0.15 -1.59 -2.07
N ALA A 553 -0.65 -1.42 -0.86
CA ALA A 553 -1.38 -0.22 -0.46
C ALA A 553 -0.56 1.08 -0.56
N ASP A 554 0.76 1.00 -0.41
CA ASP A 554 1.69 2.11 -0.52
C ASP A 554 1.94 2.58 -1.97
N THR A 555 1.52 1.78 -2.96
CA THR A 555 1.57 2.13 -4.38
C THR A 555 0.27 2.71 -4.92
N LEU A 556 -0.80 2.71 -4.10
CA LEU A 556 -2.08 3.31 -4.46
C LEU A 556 -2.00 4.84 -4.36
N SER A 557 -2.63 5.53 -5.30
CA SER A 557 -2.88 6.97 -5.16
C SER A 557 -3.83 7.24 -3.97
N GLY A 558 -3.84 8.48 -3.47
CA GLY A 558 -4.72 8.86 -2.37
C GLY A 558 -6.19 8.56 -2.65
N GLY A 559 -6.66 8.89 -3.86
CA GLY A 559 -8.02 8.63 -4.29
C GLY A 559 -8.33 7.14 -4.49
N GLU A 560 -7.38 6.33 -5.00
CA GLU A 560 -7.56 4.87 -5.09
C GLU A 560 -7.70 4.24 -3.71
N LEU A 561 -6.81 4.59 -2.77
CA LEU A 561 -6.86 4.08 -1.40
C LEU A 561 -8.18 4.43 -0.71
N GLN A 562 -8.65 5.66 -0.87
CA GLN A 562 -9.92 6.11 -0.30
C GLN A 562 -11.11 5.33 -0.87
N ARG A 563 -11.14 5.09 -2.19
CA ARG A 563 -12.18 4.28 -2.82
C ARG A 563 -12.12 2.81 -2.40
N VAL A 564 -10.92 2.23 -2.22
CA VAL A 564 -10.76 0.89 -1.64
C VAL A 564 -11.38 0.82 -0.24
N ARG A 565 -11.14 1.82 0.61
CA ARG A 565 -11.76 1.91 1.94
C ARG A 565 -13.28 2.10 1.88
N LEU A 566 -13.76 2.91 0.92
CA LEU A 566 -15.19 3.09 0.69
C LEU A 566 -15.85 1.77 0.29
N ALA A 567 -15.25 1.03 -0.65
CA ALA A 567 -15.73 -0.28 -1.06
C ALA A 567 -15.72 -1.30 0.10
N ALA A 568 -14.68 -1.27 0.95
CA ALA A 568 -14.63 -2.07 2.17
C ALA A 568 -15.76 -1.72 3.15
N GLY A 569 -16.06 -0.42 3.32
CA GLY A 569 -17.19 0.06 4.12
C GLY A 569 -18.55 -0.41 3.60
N LEU A 570 -18.75 -0.38 2.28
CA LEU A 570 -19.93 -0.96 1.63
C LEU A 570 -20.04 -2.48 1.88
N GLY A 571 -18.92 -3.19 1.74
CA GLY A 571 -18.85 -4.64 1.95
C GLY A 571 -19.04 -5.08 3.41
N SER A 572 -18.86 -4.17 4.39
CA SER A 572 -19.05 -4.48 5.80
C SER A 572 -20.52 -4.71 6.21
N GLY A 573 -21.47 -4.25 5.37
CA GLY A 573 -22.91 -4.39 5.64
C GLY A 573 -23.43 -3.60 6.84
N LEU A 574 -22.66 -2.64 7.38
CA LEU A 574 -23.02 -1.85 8.54
C LEU A 574 -24.22 -0.93 8.24
N VAL A 575 -25.13 -0.84 9.22
CA VAL A 575 -26.33 -0.03 9.15
C VAL A 575 -26.38 0.91 10.36
N GLY A 576 -26.94 2.11 10.17
CA GLY A 576 -27.07 3.09 11.26
C GLY A 576 -25.77 3.75 11.67
N VAL A 577 -24.80 3.83 10.77
CA VAL A 577 -23.48 4.44 10.96
C VAL A 577 -23.44 5.80 10.27
N CYS A 578 -22.61 6.71 10.78
CA CYS A 578 -22.26 7.97 10.12
C CYS A 578 -20.89 7.85 9.45
N TYR A 579 -20.87 7.76 8.11
CA TYR A 579 -19.64 7.77 7.32
C TYR A 579 -19.20 9.22 7.08
N ILE A 580 -17.93 9.51 7.36
CA ILE A 580 -17.32 10.82 7.13
C ILE A 580 -16.23 10.67 6.09
N LEU A 581 -16.40 11.33 4.94
CA LEU A 581 -15.51 11.26 3.78
C LEU A 581 -14.81 12.62 3.58
N ASP A 582 -13.49 12.59 3.35
CA ASP A 582 -12.68 13.78 3.09
C ASP A 582 -12.32 13.85 1.60
N GLU A 583 -12.91 14.78 0.89
CA GLU A 583 -12.66 15.06 -0.53
C GLU A 583 -12.60 13.80 -1.42
N PRO A 584 -13.65 12.95 -1.41
CA PRO A 584 -13.60 11.66 -2.10
C PRO A 584 -13.54 11.77 -3.63
N SER A 585 -13.72 12.96 -4.22
CA SER A 585 -13.60 13.21 -5.66
C SER A 585 -12.17 13.50 -6.13
N VAL A 586 -11.19 13.60 -5.23
CA VAL A 586 -9.80 13.92 -5.59
C VAL A 586 -9.22 12.86 -6.53
N GLY A 587 -8.61 13.32 -7.64
CA GLY A 587 -8.03 12.44 -8.67
C GLY A 587 -9.04 11.70 -9.52
N LEU A 588 -10.33 12.07 -9.48
CA LEU A 588 -11.39 11.46 -10.26
C LEU A 588 -11.71 12.24 -11.54
N HIS A 589 -11.83 11.49 -12.62
CA HIS A 589 -12.43 12.02 -13.84
C HIS A 589 -13.95 12.26 -13.61
N PRO A 590 -14.58 13.26 -14.26
CA PRO A 590 -16.03 13.53 -14.13
C PRO A 590 -16.92 12.31 -14.30
N ARG A 591 -16.58 11.38 -15.20
CA ARG A 591 -17.25 10.07 -15.35
C ARG A 591 -17.26 9.26 -14.04
N ASP A 592 -16.16 9.26 -13.32
CA ASP A 592 -16.01 8.43 -12.12
C ASP A 592 -16.68 9.08 -10.90
N ASN A 593 -16.92 10.40 -10.91
CA ASN A 593 -17.72 11.10 -9.89
C ASN A 593 -19.15 10.56 -9.80
N ILE A 594 -19.76 10.19 -10.94
CA ILE A 594 -21.09 9.59 -10.96
C ILE A 594 -21.10 8.23 -10.26
N ARG A 595 -20.05 7.42 -10.47
CA ARG A 595 -19.88 6.13 -9.78
C ARG A 595 -19.74 6.31 -8.27
N LEU A 596 -18.98 7.32 -7.86
CA LEU A 596 -18.80 7.67 -6.44
C LEU A 596 -20.12 8.12 -5.81
N ILE A 597 -20.90 8.98 -6.48
CA ILE A 597 -22.22 9.41 -6.02
C ILE A 597 -23.15 8.21 -5.82
N ASN A 598 -23.17 7.29 -6.78
CA ASN A 598 -23.99 6.07 -6.68
C ASN A 598 -23.56 5.19 -5.50
N ALA A 599 -22.25 5.08 -5.21
CA ALA A 599 -21.75 4.36 -4.05
C ALA A 599 -22.16 5.02 -2.72
N MET A 600 -22.12 6.36 -2.64
CA MET A 600 -22.60 7.10 -1.46
C MET A 600 -24.12 6.94 -1.29
N ARG A 601 -24.90 6.95 -2.38
CA ARG A 601 -26.34 6.67 -2.34
C ARG A 601 -26.64 5.25 -1.85
N ALA A 602 -25.89 4.25 -2.30
CA ALA A 602 -26.02 2.88 -1.81
C ALA A 602 -25.75 2.75 -0.29
N LEU A 603 -24.78 3.51 0.26
CA LEU A 603 -24.60 3.59 1.72
C LEU A 603 -25.79 4.22 2.42
N GLN A 604 -26.32 5.32 1.87
CA GLN A 604 -27.49 6.02 2.40
C GLN A 604 -28.74 5.11 2.40
N GLU A 605 -29.01 4.42 1.30
CA GLU A 605 -30.17 3.52 1.13
C GLU A 605 -30.15 2.37 2.14
N ARG A 606 -28.97 1.96 2.60
CA ARG A 606 -28.82 0.99 3.70
C ARG A 606 -29.11 1.59 5.09
N GLY A 607 -29.55 2.86 5.19
CA GLY A 607 -29.90 3.52 6.44
C GLY A 607 -28.71 4.17 7.15
N ASN A 608 -27.64 4.51 6.44
CA ASN A 608 -26.48 5.22 6.95
C ASN A 608 -26.58 6.73 6.68
N THR A 609 -25.92 7.51 7.52
CA THR A 609 -25.69 8.96 7.27
C THR A 609 -24.34 9.12 6.58
N VAL A 610 -24.28 9.93 5.52
CA VAL A 610 -23.03 10.18 4.79
C VAL A 610 -22.71 11.67 4.88
N LEU A 611 -21.62 12.00 5.57
CA LEU A 611 -21.11 13.36 5.72
C LEU A 611 -19.86 13.52 4.86
N VAL A 612 -19.84 14.48 3.95
CA VAL A 612 -18.77 14.63 2.96
C VAL A 612 -18.18 16.03 3.07
N VAL A 613 -16.88 16.14 3.21
CA VAL A 613 -16.16 17.41 3.02
C VAL A 613 -15.80 17.48 1.54
N GLU A 614 -16.35 18.46 0.81
CA GLU A 614 -16.20 18.49 -0.65
C GLU A 614 -16.26 19.90 -1.26
N HIS A 615 -15.67 20.00 -2.48
CA HIS A 615 -15.65 21.20 -3.30
C HIS A 615 -16.13 20.97 -4.73
N ASN A 616 -16.36 19.70 -5.12
CA ASN A 616 -16.79 19.34 -6.45
C ASN A 616 -18.27 19.70 -6.66
N GLU A 617 -18.56 20.51 -7.69
CA GLU A 617 -19.90 20.99 -7.99
C GLU A 617 -20.89 19.84 -8.23
N THR A 618 -20.48 18.77 -8.94
CA THR A 618 -21.34 17.63 -9.24
C THR A 618 -21.78 16.90 -7.97
N ILE A 619 -20.87 16.73 -6.99
CA ILE A 619 -21.18 16.09 -5.71
C ILE A 619 -22.03 17.01 -4.83
N MET A 620 -21.72 18.31 -4.79
CA MET A 620 -22.52 19.30 -4.05
C MET A 620 -23.97 19.32 -4.55
N ARG A 621 -24.18 19.29 -5.88
CA ARG A 621 -25.55 19.26 -6.48
C ARG A 621 -26.28 17.94 -6.23
N ALA A 622 -25.55 16.85 -6.09
CA ALA A 622 -26.13 15.52 -5.80
C ALA A 622 -26.42 15.31 -4.30
N ALA A 623 -26.01 16.21 -3.42
CA ALA A 623 -26.26 16.11 -1.98
C ALA A 623 -27.72 16.40 -1.63
N ASP A 624 -28.18 15.86 -0.50
CA ASP A 624 -29.51 16.18 0.06
C ASP A 624 -29.45 17.48 0.90
N TRP A 625 -28.28 17.80 1.49
CA TRP A 625 -28.07 18.93 2.36
C TRP A 625 -26.66 19.50 2.19
N LEU A 626 -26.54 20.82 2.18
CA LEU A 626 -25.27 21.54 2.16
C LEU A 626 -25.10 22.37 3.43
N ILE A 627 -23.85 22.43 3.92
CA ILE A 627 -23.41 23.33 4.98
C ILE A 627 -22.20 24.09 4.44
N ASP A 628 -22.33 25.39 4.25
CA ASP A 628 -21.26 26.24 3.73
C ASP A 628 -20.62 27.08 4.83
N LEU A 629 -19.31 26.86 5.05
CA LEU A 629 -18.51 27.50 6.08
C LEU A 629 -17.67 28.61 5.48
N GLY A 630 -17.57 29.75 6.18
CA GLY A 630 -16.80 30.91 5.73
C GLY A 630 -16.74 32.02 6.74
N PRO A 631 -16.67 33.29 6.30
CA PRO A 631 -16.54 33.74 4.88
C PRO A 631 -15.15 33.63 4.28
N GLY A 632 -14.12 33.34 5.07
CA GLY A 632 -12.73 33.23 4.64
C GLY A 632 -12.01 32.08 5.32
N ALA A 633 -10.69 32.18 5.41
CA ALA A 633 -9.81 31.16 5.99
C ALA A 633 -9.29 31.62 7.38
N GLY A 634 -8.88 30.62 8.21
CA GLY A 634 -8.31 30.87 9.53
C GLY A 634 -9.23 31.69 10.43
N ASN A 635 -8.72 32.74 11.04
CA ASN A 635 -9.48 33.64 11.96
C ASN A 635 -10.66 34.33 11.28
N ARG A 636 -10.68 34.40 9.93
CA ARG A 636 -11.79 34.97 9.16
C ARG A 636 -12.78 33.89 8.70
N GLY A 637 -12.58 32.64 9.08
CA GLY A 637 -13.47 31.52 8.83
C GLY A 637 -14.27 31.09 10.08
N GLY A 638 -14.81 29.91 10.08
CA GLY A 638 -15.44 29.25 11.22
C GLY A 638 -16.88 29.66 11.50
N GLU A 639 -17.56 30.32 10.56
CA GLU A 639 -18.98 30.68 10.62
C GLU A 639 -19.79 29.89 9.59
N ILE A 640 -21.05 29.55 9.91
CA ILE A 640 -21.99 28.98 8.92
C ILE A 640 -22.57 30.16 8.12
N LEU A 641 -22.36 30.15 6.81
CA LEU A 641 -22.85 31.20 5.91
C LEU A 641 -24.20 30.82 5.30
N ALA A 642 -24.39 29.53 5.00
CA ALA A 642 -25.62 29.02 4.46
C ALA A 642 -25.76 27.53 4.82
N GLU A 643 -27.00 27.08 5.05
CA GLU A 643 -27.35 25.68 5.18
C GLU A 643 -28.71 25.42 4.50
N GLY A 644 -28.90 24.28 3.88
CA GLY A 644 -30.11 23.92 3.16
C GLY A 644 -29.86 22.92 2.03
N THR A 645 -30.84 22.80 1.13
CA THR A 645 -30.63 22.06 -0.11
C THR A 645 -29.64 22.78 -1.03
N PRO A 646 -29.00 22.10 -1.99
CA PRO A 646 -28.11 22.75 -2.96
C PRO A 646 -28.74 23.95 -3.67
N ASP A 647 -30.04 23.87 -3.98
CA ASP A 647 -30.78 24.95 -4.65
C ASP A 647 -31.03 26.14 -3.71
N ASP A 648 -31.28 25.89 -2.41
CA ASP A 648 -31.44 26.96 -1.41
C ASP A 648 -30.13 27.75 -1.25
N VAL A 649 -29.01 27.04 -1.14
CA VAL A 649 -27.68 27.68 -1.01
C VAL A 649 -27.31 28.46 -2.27
N ALA A 650 -27.62 27.94 -3.44
CA ALA A 650 -27.39 28.59 -4.73
C ALA A 650 -28.26 29.86 -4.87
N ALA A 651 -29.54 29.79 -4.49
CA ALA A 651 -30.48 30.89 -4.57
C ALA A 651 -30.18 32.02 -3.56
N ALA A 652 -29.70 31.65 -2.37
CA ALA A 652 -29.32 32.65 -1.34
C ALA A 652 -28.17 33.57 -1.77
N GLY A 653 -27.21 33.09 -2.59
CA GLY A 653 -26.13 33.89 -3.19
C GLY A 653 -25.23 34.64 -2.23
N VAL A 654 -25.35 34.41 -0.92
CA VAL A 654 -24.64 35.13 0.16
C VAL A 654 -23.23 34.59 0.30
N SER A 655 -23.06 33.27 0.20
CA SER A 655 -21.78 32.59 0.41
C SER A 655 -20.96 32.54 -0.89
N PRO A 656 -19.63 32.41 -0.78
CA PRO A 656 -18.77 32.18 -1.95
C PRO A 656 -19.22 30.95 -2.75
N THR A 657 -19.51 29.81 -2.11
CA THR A 657 -19.98 28.60 -2.74
C THR A 657 -21.33 28.82 -3.45
N GLY A 658 -22.28 29.47 -2.79
CA GLY A 658 -23.60 29.79 -3.36
C GLY A 658 -23.50 30.65 -4.63
N LYS A 659 -22.56 31.61 -4.70
CA LYS A 659 -22.33 32.40 -5.91
C LYS A 659 -21.84 31.56 -7.10
N TYR A 660 -20.97 30.58 -6.87
CA TYR A 660 -20.50 29.66 -7.93
C TYR A 660 -21.59 28.68 -8.34
N LEU A 661 -22.28 28.04 -7.38
CA LEU A 661 -23.41 27.15 -7.65
C LEU A 661 -24.55 27.84 -8.38
N GLY A 662 -24.90 29.08 -7.99
CA GLY A 662 -25.90 29.93 -8.64
C GLY A 662 -25.44 30.52 -9.98
N GLY A 663 -24.17 30.33 -10.36
CA GLY A 663 -23.59 30.85 -11.60
C GLY A 663 -23.37 32.36 -11.62
N VAL A 664 -23.45 33.05 -10.49
CA VAL A 664 -23.15 34.48 -10.35
C VAL A 664 -21.66 34.75 -10.59
N GLU A 665 -20.81 33.87 -10.05
CA GLU A 665 -19.39 33.86 -10.33
C GLU A 665 -19.02 32.58 -11.11
N SER A 666 -17.99 32.65 -11.95
CA SER A 666 -17.45 31.53 -12.71
C SER A 666 -16.01 31.80 -13.12
N ILE A 667 -15.23 30.76 -13.36
CA ILE A 667 -13.89 30.88 -13.97
C ILE A 667 -14.12 31.08 -15.48
N PRO A 668 -13.64 32.20 -16.08
CA PRO A 668 -13.87 32.48 -17.49
C PRO A 668 -13.02 31.59 -18.39
N VAL A 669 -13.53 31.31 -19.57
CA VAL A 669 -12.75 30.73 -20.67
C VAL A 669 -11.84 31.80 -21.23
N PRO A 670 -10.55 31.56 -21.47
CA PRO A 670 -9.66 32.56 -22.07
C PRO A 670 -10.14 33.01 -23.46
N ALA A 671 -10.27 34.31 -23.66
CA ALA A 671 -10.71 34.86 -24.93
C ALA A 671 -9.76 34.57 -26.12
N LYS A 672 -8.48 34.35 -25.83
CA LYS A 672 -7.45 33.94 -26.78
C LYS A 672 -6.52 32.95 -26.12
N ARG A 673 -6.26 31.83 -26.80
CA ARG A 673 -5.25 30.86 -26.39
C ARG A 673 -3.89 31.22 -26.94
N ARG A 674 -2.82 30.86 -26.20
CA ARG A 674 -1.45 31.05 -26.67
C ARG A 674 -1.19 30.13 -27.86
N LYS A 675 -0.51 30.67 -28.89
CA LYS A 675 -0.23 29.93 -30.10
C LYS A 675 0.89 28.91 -29.88
N THR A 676 0.66 27.67 -30.28
CA THR A 676 1.68 26.64 -30.32
C THR A 676 2.66 26.89 -31.47
N VAL A 677 3.95 26.75 -31.20
CA VAL A 677 5.02 26.92 -32.20
C VAL A 677 5.65 25.57 -32.47
N LYS A 678 5.53 25.05 -33.69
CA LYS A 678 6.02 23.70 -34.07
C LYS A 678 7.52 23.46 -33.79
N SER A 679 8.36 24.52 -33.87
CA SER A 679 9.79 24.44 -33.54
C SER A 679 10.10 24.43 -32.05
N ARG A 680 9.13 24.83 -31.19
CA ARG A 680 9.24 24.84 -29.71
C ARG A 680 8.36 23.72 -29.13
N THR A 681 8.81 22.49 -29.29
CA THR A 681 8.05 21.32 -28.85
C THR A 681 9.00 20.29 -28.24
N LEU A 682 8.64 19.80 -27.07
CA LEU A 682 9.25 18.64 -26.44
C LEU A 682 8.48 17.40 -26.88
N VAL A 683 9.16 16.38 -27.38
CA VAL A 683 8.53 15.15 -27.86
C VAL A 683 9.17 13.96 -27.17
N ILE A 684 8.35 13.10 -26.60
CA ILE A 684 8.76 11.79 -26.09
C ILE A 684 8.20 10.71 -27.00
N ASP A 685 9.09 9.86 -27.51
CA ASP A 685 8.76 8.87 -28.53
C ASP A 685 8.65 7.47 -27.93
N GLY A 686 7.61 6.75 -28.31
CA GLY A 686 7.50 5.32 -28.11
C GLY A 686 7.45 4.90 -26.64
N VAL A 687 6.61 5.55 -25.85
CA VAL A 687 6.47 5.26 -24.42
C VAL A 687 5.69 3.98 -24.17
N THR A 688 6.29 3.07 -23.38
CA THR A 688 5.74 1.74 -23.05
C THR A 688 5.69 1.46 -21.56
N THR A 689 5.91 2.45 -20.72
CA THR A 689 5.91 2.31 -19.25
C THR A 689 4.54 1.88 -18.75
N ASN A 690 4.50 0.84 -17.92
CA ASN A 690 3.27 0.26 -17.36
C ASN A 690 2.23 -0.10 -18.44
N ASN A 691 1.05 0.53 -18.40
CA ASN A 691 -0.03 0.26 -19.35
C ASN A 691 0.06 1.04 -20.67
N LEU A 692 1.06 1.91 -20.88
CA LEU A 692 1.17 2.75 -22.06
C LEU A 692 1.50 1.92 -23.33
N LYS A 693 0.77 2.17 -24.40
CA LYS A 693 0.77 1.35 -25.63
C LYS A 693 1.67 1.93 -26.73
N ASN A 694 2.98 2.09 -26.47
CA ASN A 694 3.98 2.62 -27.42
C ASN A 694 3.56 3.98 -28.01
N ILE A 695 3.11 4.89 -27.14
CA ILE A 695 2.60 6.20 -27.55
C ILE A 695 3.74 7.21 -27.78
N THR A 696 3.52 8.14 -28.71
CA THR A 696 4.39 9.31 -28.92
C THR A 696 3.60 10.56 -28.57
N VAL A 697 4.16 11.39 -27.68
CA VAL A 697 3.47 12.57 -27.17
C VAL A 697 4.30 13.83 -27.38
N ALA A 698 3.67 14.89 -27.87
CA ALA A 698 4.27 16.19 -28.14
C ALA A 698 3.74 17.24 -27.15
N PHE A 699 4.62 17.95 -26.47
CA PHE A 699 4.33 19.02 -25.52
C PHE A 699 4.78 20.36 -26.11
N PRO A 700 3.87 21.24 -26.55
CA PRO A 700 4.25 22.56 -27.05
C PRO A 700 4.80 23.44 -25.92
N LEU A 701 6.02 23.92 -26.06
CA LEU A 701 6.70 24.74 -25.05
C LEU A 701 6.20 26.19 -25.04
N GLY A 702 6.20 26.84 -23.88
CA GLY A 702 5.67 28.18 -23.67
C GLY A 702 4.14 28.23 -23.63
N THR A 703 3.49 27.14 -23.28
CA THR A 703 2.03 27.02 -23.15
C THR A 703 1.62 26.41 -21.82
N PHE A 704 0.34 26.55 -21.48
CA PHE A 704 -0.31 25.86 -20.38
C PHE A 704 -0.93 24.56 -20.89
N ILE A 705 -0.38 23.43 -20.49
CA ILE A 705 -0.75 22.10 -20.96
C ILE A 705 -1.46 21.34 -19.85
N CYS A 706 -2.66 20.81 -20.13
CA CYS A 706 -3.34 19.86 -19.26
C CYS A 706 -3.18 18.43 -19.80
N VAL A 707 -2.72 17.51 -18.94
CA VAL A 707 -2.74 16.07 -19.17
C VAL A 707 -3.97 15.48 -18.47
N THR A 708 -4.90 14.96 -19.26
CA THR A 708 -6.24 14.53 -18.81
C THR A 708 -6.47 13.05 -19.13
N GLY A 709 -7.63 12.55 -18.75
CA GLY A 709 -8.05 11.16 -19.00
C GLY A 709 -8.62 10.47 -17.77
N VAL A 710 -9.28 9.35 -17.95
CA VAL A 710 -9.90 8.59 -16.87
C VAL A 710 -8.88 8.08 -15.84
N SER A 711 -9.36 7.69 -14.65
CA SER A 711 -8.51 7.10 -13.62
C SER A 711 -7.84 5.82 -14.14
N GLY A 712 -6.54 5.66 -13.88
CA GLY A 712 -5.77 4.50 -14.36
C GLY A 712 -5.40 4.52 -15.85
N SER A 713 -5.65 5.61 -16.61
CA SER A 713 -5.34 5.70 -18.05
C SER A 713 -3.84 5.84 -18.37
N GLY A 714 -2.96 6.00 -17.38
CA GLY A 714 -1.51 6.08 -17.56
C GLY A 714 -0.93 7.50 -17.49
N LYS A 715 -1.64 8.51 -16.99
CA LYS A 715 -1.16 9.89 -16.86
C LYS A 715 0.13 10.00 -16.05
N SER A 716 0.16 9.41 -14.85
CA SER A 716 1.35 9.40 -13.98
C SER A 716 2.49 8.60 -14.61
N SER A 717 2.19 7.49 -15.30
CA SER A 717 3.18 6.70 -16.03
C SER A 717 3.84 7.49 -17.15
N LEU A 718 3.07 8.32 -17.88
CA LEU A 718 3.60 9.19 -18.92
C LEU A 718 4.47 10.31 -18.35
N ILE A 719 3.96 11.03 -17.34
CA ILE A 719 4.59 12.26 -16.85
C ILE A 719 5.60 11.95 -15.75
N THR A 720 5.15 11.36 -14.64
CA THR A 720 5.97 11.22 -13.42
C THR A 720 7.00 10.11 -13.54
N GLU A 721 6.63 9.00 -14.19
CA GLU A 721 7.49 7.81 -14.27
C GLU A 721 8.33 7.75 -15.54
N THR A 722 7.97 8.47 -16.63
CA THR A 722 8.73 8.45 -17.88
C THR A 722 9.33 9.82 -18.22
N LEU A 723 8.51 10.87 -18.39
CA LEU A 723 8.98 12.19 -18.85
C LEU A 723 9.93 12.83 -17.84
N VAL A 724 9.58 12.82 -16.55
CA VAL A 724 10.39 13.42 -15.48
C VAL A 724 11.76 12.76 -15.37
N PRO A 725 11.91 11.43 -15.24
CA PRO A 725 13.21 10.77 -15.21
C PRO A 725 14.01 10.97 -16.49
N ALA A 726 13.37 10.93 -17.66
CA ALA A 726 14.03 11.13 -18.95
C ALA A 726 14.65 12.54 -19.07
N LEU A 727 13.90 13.56 -18.67
CA LEU A 727 14.38 14.94 -18.64
C LEU A 727 15.44 15.15 -17.55
N GLN A 728 15.27 14.59 -16.38
CA GLN A 728 16.22 14.69 -15.27
C GLN A 728 17.58 14.10 -15.66
N HIS A 729 17.58 12.93 -16.27
CA HIS A 729 18.79 12.30 -16.80
C HIS A 729 19.46 13.17 -17.87
N ARG A 730 18.66 13.76 -18.79
CA ARG A 730 19.17 14.61 -19.87
C ARG A 730 19.77 15.94 -19.38
N LEU A 731 19.13 16.57 -18.38
CA LEU A 731 19.55 17.88 -17.85
C LEU A 731 20.71 17.78 -16.86
N SER A 732 20.76 16.75 -16.02
CA SER A 732 21.75 16.61 -14.94
C SER A 732 22.83 15.58 -15.23
N GLY A 733 22.63 14.67 -16.18
CA GLY A 733 23.50 13.52 -16.43
C GLY A 733 23.54 12.51 -15.26
N ALA A 734 22.70 12.71 -14.26
CA ALA A 734 22.63 11.88 -13.07
C ALA A 734 21.42 10.92 -13.14
N GLY A 735 21.58 9.74 -12.52
CA GLY A 735 20.55 8.71 -12.47
C GLY A 735 20.75 7.58 -13.49
N ALA A 736 20.00 6.49 -13.32
CA ALA A 736 19.96 5.40 -14.29
C ALA A 736 19.39 5.90 -15.62
N LYS A 737 19.80 5.27 -16.73
CA LYS A 737 19.19 5.55 -18.04
C LYS A 737 17.71 5.18 -17.95
N PRO A 738 16.79 6.12 -18.16
CA PRO A 738 15.37 5.83 -18.03
C PRO A 738 14.93 4.87 -19.10
N GLU A 739 14.22 3.83 -18.70
CA GLU A 739 13.61 2.83 -19.56
C GLU A 739 12.19 3.21 -19.97
N GLY A 740 11.55 2.42 -20.80
CA GLY A 740 10.15 2.59 -21.19
C GLY A 740 9.88 3.66 -22.24
N HIS A 741 10.90 4.22 -22.92
CA HIS A 741 10.74 5.11 -24.08
C HIS A 741 11.87 4.95 -25.08
N LYS A 742 11.61 5.28 -26.34
CA LYS A 742 12.59 5.17 -27.44
C LYS A 742 13.48 6.39 -27.56
N GLY A 743 12.98 7.57 -27.25
CA GLY A 743 13.73 8.82 -27.40
C GLY A 743 13.04 10.05 -26.84
N LEU A 744 13.85 11.10 -26.62
CA LEU A 744 13.39 12.41 -26.14
C LEU A 744 14.00 13.50 -27.01
N ARG A 745 13.16 14.28 -27.68
CA ARG A 745 13.54 15.36 -28.58
C ARG A 745 13.08 16.72 -28.03
N GLY A 746 13.86 17.79 -28.29
CA GLY A 746 13.53 19.14 -27.87
C GLY A 746 13.93 19.49 -26.42
N ALA A 747 14.55 18.58 -25.69
CA ALA A 747 14.98 18.81 -24.29
C ALA A 747 16.02 19.94 -24.13
N SER A 748 16.80 20.27 -25.16
CA SER A 748 17.78 21.36 -25.15
C SER A 748 17.17 22.77 -25.07
N GLN A 749 15.84 22.88 -25.20
CA GLN A 749 15.11 24.16 -25.10
C GLN A 749 14.64 24.43 -23.66
N ILE A 750 14.94 23.53 -22.72
CA ILE A 750 14.54 23.60 -21.31
C ILE A 750 15.80 23.79 -20.48
N ASP A 751 15.85 24.86 -19.71
CA ASP A 751 16.98 25.18 -18.82
C ASP A 751 16.84 24.48 -17.47
N LYS A 752 15.62 24.38 -16.96
CA LYS A 752 15.31 23.86 -15.63
C LYS A 752 13.96 23.14 -15.64
N MET A 753 13.87 22.07 -14.86
CA MET A 753 12.61 21.36 -14.59
C MET A 753 12.29 21.44 -13.10
N ILE A 754 11.04 21.73 -12.78
CA ILE A 754 10.51 21.79 -11.42
C ILE A 754 9.27 20.90 -11.34
N VAL A 755 9.33 19.91 -10.47
CA VAL A 755 8.21 19.00 -10.22
C VAL A 755 7.58 19.37 -8.88
N ILE A 756 6.29 19.62 -8.89
CA ILE A 756 5.49 20.01 -7.74
C ILE A 756 4.41 18.96 -7.51
N ASP A 757 4.70 18.03 -6.63
CA ASP A 757 3.83 16.93 -6.24
C ASP A 757 3.19 17.17 -4.87
N GLN A 758 2.25 16.31 -4.48
CA GLN A 758 1.55 16.35 -3.19
C GLN A 758 2.37 15.78 -2.03
N SER A 759 3.63 15.39 -2.23
CA SER A 759 4.47 14.86 -1.17
C SER A 759 4.72 15.91 -0.07
N PRO A 760 4.83 15.51 1.20
CA PRO A 760 5.10 16.44 2.30
C PRO A 760 6.38 17.26 2.07
N ILE A 761 6.40 18.52 2.53
CA ILE A 761 7.59 19.38 2.47
C ILE A 761 8.73 18.93 3.40
N GLY A 762 8.51 17.87 4.16
CA GLY A 762 9.49 17.20 5.02
C GLY A 762 8.86 16.12 5.85
N ARG A 763 9.68 15.17 6.31
CA ARG A 763 9.23 13.99 7.06
C ARG A 763 9.25 14.17 8.59
N SER A 764 9.64 15.32 9.10
CA SER A 764 9.77 15.53 10.53
C SER A 764 8.94 16.73 11.00
N PRO A 765 8.49 16.75 12.26
CA PRO A 765 7.77 17.90 12.83
C PRO A 765 8.57 19.22 12.82
N ARG A 766 9.89 19.18 12.53
CA ARG A 766 10.73 20.38 12.39
C ARG A 766 10.56 21.08 11.06
N SER A 767 10.11 20.38 10.03
CA SER A 767 9.83 20.99 8.73
C SER A 767 8.53 21.78 8.80
N ASN A 768 8.54 23.01 8.30
CA ASN A 768 7.38 23.89 8.26
C ASN A 768 7.49 24.87 7.05
N PRO A 769 6.42 25.61 6.73
CA PRO A 769 6.40 26.56 5.59
C PRO A 769 7.58 27.54 5.60
N ALA A 770 7.90 28.11 6.76
CA ALA A 770 8.97 29.08 6.88
C ALA A 770 10.37 28.48 6.61
N THR A 771 10.63 27.23 7.06
CA THR A 771 11.92 26.58 6.82
C THR A 771 12.06 26.12 5.38
N TYR A 772 10.98 25.60 4.78
CA TYR A 772 11.01 25.09 3.41
C TYR A 772 11.23 26.21 2.37
N SER A 773 10.54 27.35 2.54
CA SER A 773 10.67 28.50 1.64
C SER A 773 11.97 29.30 1.83
N GLY A 774 12.75 29.03 2.89
CA GLY A 774 13.91 29.83 3.27
C GLY A 774 13.56 31.11 4.03
N LEU A 775 12.29 31.37 4.25
CA LEU A 775 11.78 32.55 4.99
C LEU A 775 12.35 32.62 6.42
N PHE A 776 12.46 31.47 7.08
CA PHE A 776 12.95 31.40 8.44
C PHE A 776 14.40 31.87 8.58
N ASP A 777 15.21 31.71 7.56
CA ASP A 777 16.60 32.18 7.55
C ASP A 777 16.67 33.72 7.55
N GLU A 778 15.80 34.35 6.81
CA GLU A 778 15.68 35.82 6.80
C GLU A 778 15.12 36.34 8.14
N ILE A 779 14.10 35.73 8.69
CA ILE A 779 13.54 36.06 10.01
C ILE A 779 14.61 35.95 11.10
N ARG A 780 15.44 34.88 11.10
CA ARG A 780 16.54 34.70 12.07
C ARG A 780 17.59 35.83 11.97
N LYS A 781 17.85 36.35 10.77
CA LYS A 781 18.75 37.49 10.57
C LYS A 781 18.17 38.76 11.23
N VAL A 782 16.86 39.00 11.09
CA VAL A 782 16.18 40.14 11.72
C VAL A 782 16.27 40.06 13.25
N PHE A 783 15.99 38.87 13.83
CA PHE A 783 16.10 38.69 15.27
C PHE A 783 17.54 38.86 15.79
N ALA A 784 18.54 38.34 15.08
CA ALA A 784 19.96 38.51 15.42
C ALA A 784 20.38 39.99 15.35
N GLY A 785 19.71 40.82 14.54
CA GLY A 785 19.90 42.25 14.45
C GLY A 785 19.21 43.07 15.55
N SER A 786 18.34 42.47 16.38
CA SER A 786 17.61 43.17 17.45
C SER A 786 18.55 43.67 18.55
N LYS A 787 18.10 44.71 19.31
CA LYS A 787 18.89 45.31 20.42
C LYS A 787 19.23 44.26 21.48
N ASP A 788 18.26 43.44 21.87
CA ASP A 788 18.44 42.42 22.90
C ASP A 788 19.37 41.26 22.44
N ALA A 789 19.26 40.80 21.18
CA ALA A 789 20.14 39.78 20.64
C ALA A 789 21.61 40.27 20.61
N ARG A 790 21.84 41.54 20.21
CA ARG A 790 23.18 42.17 20.24
C ARG A 790 23.72 42.24 21.65
N ARG A 791 22.89 42.65 22.65
CA ARG A 791 23.26 42.72 24.05
C ARG A 791 23.70 41.36 24.61
N PHE A 792 23.03 40.30 24.22
CA PHE A 792 23.35 38.93 24.65
C PHE A 792 24.40 38.25 23.78
N GLY A 793 24.87 38.87 22.71
CA GLY A 793 25.81 38.26 21.77
C GLY A 793 25.22 37.11 20.93
N PHE A 794 23.91 37.09 20.76
CA PHE A 794 23.19 36.03 20.05
C PHE A 794 23.27 36.22 18.53
N LYS A 795 23.78 35.20 17.84
CA LYS A 795 23.85 35.16 16.36
C LYS A 795 22.61 34.45 15.82
N ALA A 796 22.40 34.48 14.48
CA ALA A 796 21.26 33.87 13.80
C ALA A 796 21.08 32.36 14.12
N GLY A 797 22.16 31.61 14.40
CA GLY A 797 22.10 30.22 14.82
C GLY A 797 21.36 30.00 16.14
N ARG A 798 21.36 31.00 17.06
CA ARG A 798 20.63 30.92 18.33
C ARG A 798 19.11 30.80 18.14
N PHE A 799 18.60 31.40 17.08
CA PHE A 799 17.19 31.41 16.73
C PHE A 799 16.77 30.25 15.83
N SER A 800 17.63 29.19 15.74
CA SER A 800 17.33 27.96 15.02
C SER A 800 16.92 26.86 16.01
N PHE A 801 15.78 26.23 15.76
CA PHE A 801 15.35 25.05 16.51
C PHE A 801 16.04 23.75 16.05
N ASN A 802 16.83 23.77 14.96
CA ASN A 802 17.59 22.63 14.46
C ASN A 802 18.99 22.53 15.10
N VAL A 803 19.52 23.62 15.70
CA VAL A 803 20.87 23.71 16.23
C VAL A 803 20.81 23.79 17.76
N PRO A 804 21.71 23.04 18.49
CA PRO A 804 21.81 23.16 19.95
C PRO A 804 22.09 24.58 20.41
N GLY A 805 21.66 24.89 21.64
CA GLY A 805 21.93 26.16 22.30
C GLY A 805 20.74 27.12 22.36
N GLY A 806 19.91 27.23 21.31
CA GLY A 806 18.69 28.05 21.31
C GLY A 806 17.40 27.28 21.40
N ARG A 807 17.41 26.02 21.04
CA ARG A 807 16.25 25.13 21.03
C ARG A 807 15.93 24.57 22.43
N CYS A 808 14.74 24.07 22.59
CA CYS A 808 14.42 23.20 23.71
C CYS A 808 15.17 21.88 23.57
N GLU A 809 15.96 21.50 24.58
CA GLU A 809 16.78 20.27 24.48
C GLU A 809 15.96 19.02 24.78
N GLU A 810 14.84 19.09 25.49
CA GLU A 810 13.98 17.96 25.76
C GLU A 810 13.32 17.44 24.48
N CYS A 811 12.63 18.30 23.71
CA CYS A 811 12.07 17.92 22.42
C CYS A 811 13.04 18.13 21.25
N GLN A 812 14.25 18.57 21.50
CA GLN A 812 15.26 18.87 20.49
C GLN A 812 14.78 19.80 19.37
N GLY A 813 13.89 20.73 19.71
CA GLY A 813 13.29 21.70 18.76
C GLY A 813 12.13 21.17 17.94
N GLN A 814 11.59 19.98 18.23
CA GLN A 814 10.40 19.46 17.56
C GLN A 814 9.10 20.16 18.03
N GLY A 815 9.06 20.68 19.27
CA GLY A 815 7.86 21.19 19.91
C GLY A 815 6.94 20.10 20.44
N MET A 816 7.15 18.88 20.00
CA MET A 816 6.37 17.69 20.36
C MET A 816 7.30 16.59 20.85
N ARG A 817 6.80 15.68 21.65
CA ARG A 817 7.46 14.46 22.12
C ARG A 817 6.82 13.28 21.41
N LYS A 818 7.64 12.47 20.75
CA LYS A 818 7.20 11.20 20.16
C LYS A 818 7.05 10.16 21.27
N ILE A 819 5.89 9.53 21.32
CA ILE A 819 5.60 8.39 22.19
C ILE A 819 5.54 7.18 21.25
N GLU A 820 6.54 6.32 21.32
CA GLU A 820 6.60 5.09 20.53
C GLU A 820 5.68 4.04 21.12
N MET A 821 4.81 3.47 20.30
CA MET A 821 3.85 2.46 20.68
C MET A 821 4.12 1.20 19.87
N HIS A 822 4.48 0.09 20.53
CA HIS A 822 4.93 -1.14 19.86
C HIS A 822 3.90 -1.76 18.89
N PHE A 823 2.61 -1.57 19.12
CA PHE A 823 1.52 -2.17 18.32
C PHE A 823 0.58 -1.16 17.65
N LEU A 824 0.74 0.14 17.93
CA LEU A 824 -0.09 1.23 17.43
C LEU A 824 0.78 2.30 16.75
N PRO A 825 0.19 3.20 15.94
CA PRO A 825 0.92 4.33 15.37
C PRO A 825 1.55 5.21 16.46
N ASP A 826 2.77 5.70 16.20
CA ASP A 826 3.46 6.64 17.11
C ASP A 826 2.60 7.87 17.41
N MET A 827 2.50 8.23 18.65
CA MET A 827 1.82 9.46 19.09
C MET A 827 2.79 10.63 19.27
N TYR A 828 2.26 11.82 19.02
CA TYR A 828 2.98 13.07 19.25
C TYR A 828 2.21 13.92 20.26
N ALA A 829 2.78 14.10 21.44
CA ALA A 829 2.24 14.99 22.48
C ALA A 829 3.03 16.28 22.56
N VAL A 830 2.38 17.40 22.93
CA VAL A 830 3.05 18.69 23.12
C VAL A 830 4.15 18.55 24.18
N CYS A 831 5.33 19.08 23.89
CA CYS A 831 6.45 19.04 24.84
C CYS A 831 6.16 19.81 26.12
N PRO A 832 6.17 19.19 27.31
CA PRO A 832 5.81 19.88 28.57
C PRO A 832 6.84 20.95 28.95
N ALA A 833 8.12 20.81 28.58
CA ALA A 833 9.17 21.75 28.93
C ALA A 833 9.07 23.08 28.17
N CYS A 834 8.68 23.04 26.89
CA CYS A 834 8.57 24.26 26.08
C CYS A 834 7.14 24.64 25.72
N GLY A 835 6.12 23.83 26.09
CA GLY A 835 4.74 24.13 25.72
C GLY A 835 4.51 24.26 24.20
N GLY A 836 5.24 23.51 23.38
CA GLY A 836 5.15 23.58 21.91
C GLY A 836 6.02 24.65 21.24
N THR A 837 6.58 25.63 21.98
CA THR A 837 7.31 26.78 21.43
C THR A 837 8.64 26.44 20.75
N ARG A 838 9.17 25.22 20.91
CA ARG A 838 10.41 24.69 20.28
C ARG A 838 11.72 25.31 20.80
N PHE A 839 11.69 26.42 21.53
CA PHE A 839 12.86 27.18 22.02
C PHE A 839 12.99 27.15 23.53
N ASN A 840 14.19 27.46 24.00
CA ASN A 840 14.42 27.68 25.42
C ASN A 840 14.01 29.10 25.85
N ARG A 841 13.80 29.31 27.15
CA ARG A 841 13.34 30.56 27.74
C ARG A 841 14.24 31.78 27.40
N GLN A 842 15.56 31.59 27.33
CA GLN A 842 16.51 32.67 27.00
C GLN A 842 16.37 33.17 25.57
N THR A 843 16.09 32.26 24.61
CA THR A 843 15.85 32.62 23.21
C THR A 843 14.51 33.33 23.06
N LEU A 844 13.47 32.89 23.79
CA LEU A 844 12.13 33.51 23.80
C LEU A 844 12.10 34.88 24.45
N ALA A 845 13.07 35.19 25.32
CA ALA A 845 13.20 36.50 25.94
C ALA A 845 13.60 37.63 24.94
N VAL A 846 14.21 37.25 23.80
CA VAL A 846 14.52 38.22 22.73
C VAL A 846 13.29 38.50 21.91
N LYS A 847 12.92 39.76 21.85
CA LYS A 847 11.73 40.21 21.13
C LYS A 847 12.08 41.17 19.97
N TYR A 848 11.30 41.07 18.92
CA TYR A 848 11.29 42.03 17.81
C TYR A 848 9.85 42.57 17.65
N LYS A 849 9.64 43.90 17.73
CA LYS A 849 8.31 44.53 17.79
C LYS A 849 7.37 43.80 18.78
N GLU A 850 7.85 43.55 19.99
CA GLU A 850 7.15 42.90 21.11
C GLU A 850 6.82 41.39 20.91
N LYS A 851 7.17 40.80 19.80
CA LYS A 851 6.97 39.35 19.48
C LYS A 851 8.26 38.54 19.63
N SER A 852 8.17 37.36 20.22
CA SER A 852 9.27 36.40 20.27
C SER A 852 9.36 35.62 18.94
N ILE A 853 10.44 34.86 18.77
CA ILE A 853 10.59 34.03 17.56
C ILE A 853 9.52 32.89 17.46
N ALA A 854 8.98 32.44 18.59
CA ALA A 854 7.88 31.47 18.61
C ALA A 854 6.57 32.12 18.19
N ASP A 855 6.26 33.34 18.69
CA ASP A 855 5.07 34.08 18.29
C ASP A 855 5.04 34.35 16.78
N ILE A 856 6.22 34.51 16.15
CA ILE A 856 6.32 34.68 14.70
C ILE A 856 6.03 33.34 13.97
N LEU A 857 6.46 32.20 14.51
CA LEU A 857 6.13 30.93 13.91
C LEU A 857 4.63 30.59 14.00
N ASP A 858 3.96 31.01 15.04
CA ASP A 858 2.51 30.85 15.21
C ASP A 858 1.67 31.86 14.40
N MET A 859 2.33 32.90 13.85
CA MET A 859 1.68 33.94 13.08
C MET A 859 1.26 33.46 11.69
N PRO A 860 0.02 33.70 11.24
CA PRO A 860 -0.42 33.46 9.87
C PRO A 860 0.37 34.29 8.85
N VAL A 861 0.51 33.81 7.62
CA VAL A 861 1.21 34.49 6.52
C VAL A 861 0.69 35.91 6.29
N ASP A 862 -0.64 36.14 6.33
CA ASP A 862 -1.24 37.45 6.14
C ASP A 862 -0.83 38.44 7.24
N GLU A 863 -0.79 38.00 8.49
CA GLU A 863 -0.36 38.82 9.63
C GLU A 863 1.16 39.08 9.56
N ALA A 864 1.92 38.05 9.20
CA ALA A 864 3.37 38.18 9.05
C ALA A 864 3.75 39.16 7.93
N ALA A 865 2.99 39.22 6.85
CA ALA A 865 3.19 40.19 5.77
C ALA A 865 3.04 41.65 6.29
N LEU A 866 2.04 41.94 7.09
CA LEU A 866 1.87 43.23 7.73
C LEU A 866 2.98 43.51 8.76
N PHE A 867 3.39 42.52 9.52
CA PHE A 867 4.44 42.64 10.53
C PHE A 867 5.81 42.94 9.95
N PHE A 868 6.16 42.32 8.81
CA PHE A 868 7.45 42.44 8.13
C PHE A 868 7.41 43.39 6.90
N GLU A 869 6.45 44.28 6.77
CA GLU A 869 6.26 45.20 5.62
C GLU A 869 7.54 45.94 5.17
N ASN A 870 8.44 46.26 6.13
CA ASN A 870 9.69 46.96 5.88
C ASN A 870 10.89 46.08 5.55
N HIS A 871 10.66 44.75 5.29
CA HIS A 871 11.70 43.76 4.98
C HIS A 871 11.48 43.15 3.60
N PRO A 872 12.03 43.72 2.49
CA PRO A 872 11.72 43.28 1.11
C PRO A 872 12.03 41.83 0.83
N SER A 873 13.10 41.26 1.43
CA SER A 873 13.47 39.85 1.26
C SER A 873 12.44 38.89 1.88
N ILE A 874 11.86 39.31 3.02
CA ILE A 874 10.81 38.56 3.70
C ILE A 874 9.48 38.72 2.95
N MET A 875 9.14 39.92 2.55
CA MET A 875 7.90 40.28 1.86
C MET A 875 7.75 39.47 0.57
N ARG A 876 8.78 39.38 -0.26
CA ARG A 876 8.76 38.60 -1.50
C ARG A 876 8.35 37.14 -1.28
N LEU A 877 8.82 36.50 -0.21
CA LEU A 877 8.48 35.10 0.14
C LEU A 877 7.05 35.00 0.68
N LEU A 878 6.61 35.96 1.48
CA LEU A 878 5.25 36.00 2.02
C LEU A 878 4.22 36.28 0.92
N GLU A 879 4.49 37.24 0.02
CA GLU A 879 3.66 37.51 -1.16
C GLU A 879 3.49 36.28 -2.06
N GLY A 880 4.55 35.49 -2.27
CA GLY A 880 4.44 34.23 -2.97
C GLY A 880 3.45 33.27 -2.33
N MET A 881 3.44 33.20 -0.99
CA MET A 881 2.49 32.34 -0.25
C MET A 881 1.05 32.91 -0.31
N GLN A 882 0.88 34.23 -0.25
CA GLN A 882 -0.43 34.87 -0.36
C GLN A 882 -1.05 34.66 -1.75
N GLN A 883 -0.23 34.76 -2.82
CA GLN A 883 -0.68 34.60 -4.20
C GLN A 883 -1.25 33.21 -4.47
N VAL A 884 -0.73 32.17 -3.79
CA VAL A 884 -1.25 30.79 -3.89
C VAL A 884 -2.36 30.49 -2.88
N GLY A 885 -2.86 31.50 -2.16
CA GLY A 885 -3.99 31.37 -1.23
C GLY A 885 -3.63 30.75 0.13
N LEU A 886 -2.37 30.85 0.58
CA LEU A 886 -1.90 30.36 1.89
C LEU A 886 -1.83 31.43 2.99
N GLY A 887 -2.52 32.53 2.82
CA GLY A 887 -2.51 33.66 3.78
C GLY A 887 -2.91 33.32 5.21
N TYR A 888 -3.76 32.30 5.38
CA TYR A 888 -4.24 31.82 6.67
C TYR A 888 -3.26 30.91 7.41
N LEU A 889 -2.26 30.34 6.72
CA LEU A 889 -1.39 29.30 7.23
C LEU A 889 -0.37 29.87 8.23
N PRO A 890 -0.22 29.30 9.46
CA PRO A 890 0.85 29.64 10.37
C PRO A 890 2.23 29.30 9.80
N LEU A 891 3.20 30.20 9.95
CA LEU A 891 4.55 30.03 9.42
C LEU A 891 5.26 28.81 9.96
N GLY A 892 4.99 28.43 11.20
CA GLY A 892 5.60 27.30 11.91
C GLY A 892 4.78 26.03 11.90
N GLN A 893 3.67 25.92 11.14
CA GLN A 893 2.84 24.73 11.09
C GLN A 893 3.67 23.51 10.66
N SER A 894 3.57 22.41 11.41
CA SER A 894 4.33 21.19 11.12
C SER A 894 3.97 20.61 9.76
N SER A 895 4.98 20.12 9.01
CA SER A 895 4.75 19.42 7.73
C SER A 895 3.85 18.18 7.87
N THR A 896 3.81 17.58 9.05
CA THR A 896 2.99 16.39 9.32
C THR A 896 1.49 16.69 9.48
N THR A 897 1.13 17.96 9.68
CA THR A 897 -0.27 18.41 9.83
C THR A 897 -0.79 19.14 8.58
N LEU A 898 0.05 19.34 7.58
CA LEU A 898 -0.34 19.96 6.31
C LEU A 898 -1.11 18.97 5.44
N SER A 899 -2.12 19.45 4.72
CA SER A 899 -2.75 18.70 3.64
C SER A 899 -1.80 18.60 2.43
N GLY A 900 -2.03 17.60 1.55
CA GLY A 900 -1.23 17.44 0.32
C GLY A 900 -1.27 18.70 -0.56
N GLY A 901 -2.44 19.31 -0.71
CA GLY A 901 -2.61 20.54 -1.48
C GLY A 901 -1.92 21.77 -0.84
N GLU A 902 -1.89 21.88 0.49
CA GLU A 902 -1.12 22.93 1.17
C GLU A 902 0.38 22.76 0.97
N ALA A 903 0.90 21.52 1.12
CA ALA A 903 2.31 21.19 0.86
C ALA A 903 2.71 21.55 -0.58
N GLN A 904 1.88 21.23 -1.54
CA GLN A 904 2.10 21.53 -2.96
C GLN A 904 2.13 23.05 -3.21
N ARG A 905 1.19 23.79 -2.65
CA ARG A 905 1.14 25.26 -2.77
C ARG A 905 2.34 25.94 -2.11
N ILE A 906 2.85 25.41 -0.99
CA ILE A 906 4.09 25.91 -0.37
C ILE A 906 5.28 25.69 -1.31
N LYS A 907 5.37 24.54 -1.98
CA LYS A 907 6.42 24.28 -2.99
C LYS A 907 6.34 25.28 -4.14
N LEU A 908 5.14 25.52 -4.66
CA LEU A 908 4.90 26.50 -5.72
C LEU A 908 5.29 27.92 -5.27
N ALA A 909 4.86 28.34 -4.07
CA ALA A 909 5.18 29.65 -3.50
C ALA A 909 6.70 29.90 -3.36
N ALA A 910 7.43 28.85 -2.95
CA ALA A 910 8.88 28.93 -2.81
C ALA A 910 9.60 29.12 -4.17
N GLU A 911 9.08 28.52 -5.25
CA GLU A 911 9.62 28.72 -6.59
C GLU A 911 9.23 30.09 -7.18
N LEU A 912 8.01 30.58 -6.94
CA LEU A 912 7.58 31.92 -7.39
C LEU A 912 8.44 33.06 -6.83
N ALA A 913 9.02 32.86 -5.65
CA ALA A 913 9.90 33.82 -5.03
C ALA A 913 11.34 33.85 -5.63
N ARG A 914 11.68 32.95 -6.55
CA ARG A 914 12.99 32.88 -7.21
C ARG A 914 13.01 33.68 -8.51
N VAL A 915 14.23 34.00 -9.01
CA VAL A 915 14.41 34.64 -10.30
C VAL A 915 14.16 33.62 -11.41
N GLU A 916 13.32 33.96 -12.37
CA GLU A 916 12.94 33.10 -13.47
C GLU A 916 13.85 33.29 -14.69
N THR A 917 14.08 32.19 -15.46
CA THR A 917 14.89 32.19 -16.69
C THR A 917 14.05 32.29 -17.97
N GLY A 918 12.72 32.05 -17.89
CA GLY A 918 11.80 32.10 -19.03
C GLY A 918 11.75 30.79 -19.88
N ASN A 919 12.56 29.75 -19.54
CA ASN A 919 12.56 28.44 -20.20
C ASN A 919 12.45 27.29 -19.18
N THR A 920 11.79 27.56 -18.05
CA THR A 920 11.56 26.54 -17.03
C THR A 920 10.33 25.69 -17.36
N LEU A 921 10.44 24.39 -17.19
CA LEU A 921 9.33 23.46 -17.27
C LEU A 921 8.81 23.17 -15.86
N TYR A 922 7.57 23.60 -15.58
CA TYR A 922 6.84 23.28 -14.36
C TYR A 922 5.93 22.09 -14.60
N ILE A 923 6.00 21.09 -13.74
CA ILE A 923 5.11 19.91 -13.76
C ILE A 923 4.37 19.87 -12.42
N LEU A 924 3.05 19.93 -12.49
CA LEU A 924 2.17 19.89 -11.30
C LEU A 924 1.24 18.68 -11.39
N ASP A 925 1.09 17.97 -10.28
CA ASP A 925 0.22 16.82 -10.17
C ASP A 925 -0.99 17.17 -9.32
N GLU A 926 -2.19 17.24 -9.93
CA GLU A 926 -3.47 17.58 -9.32
C GLU A 926 -3.42 18.80 -8.38
N PRO A 927 -2.99 19.99 -8.85
CA PRO A 927 -2.80 21.15 -7.98
C PRO A 927 -4.09 21.76 -7.43
N THR A 928 -5.27 21.32 -7.90
CA THR A 928 -6.57 21.82 -7.42
C THR A 928 -7.17 20.95 -6.31
N SER A 929 -6.51 19.87 -5.90
CA SER A 929 -6.96 19.03 -4.78
C SER A 929 -7.20 19.87 -3.52
N GLY A 930 -8.38 19.73 -2.90
CA GLY A 930 -8.75 20.45 -1.68
C GLY A 930 -9.00 21.95 -1.84
N LEU A 931 -9.14 22.43 -3.08
CA LEU A 931 -9.38 23.84 -3.35
C LEU A 931 -10.84 24.15 -3.65
N HIS A 932 -11.35 25.18 -2.99
CA HIS A 932 -12.59 25.82 -3.39
C HIS A 932 -12.42 26.54 -4.74
N THR A 933 -13.48 26.61 -5.55
CA THR A 933 -13.46 27.23 -6.89
C THR A 933 -12.85 28.63 -6.91
N GLY A 934 -13.08 29.44 -5.85
CA GLY A 934 -12.45 30.76 -5.71
C GLY A 934 -10.93 30.71 -5.54
N ASP A 935 -10.39 29.68 -4.91
CA ASP A 935 -8.93 29.49 -4.75
C ASP A 935 -8.30 28.91 -6.02
N ILE A 936 -9.05 28.07 -6.76
CA ILE A 936 -8.65 27.59 -8.11
C ILE A 936 -8.44 28.76 -9.05
N ARG A 937 -9.32 29.75 -9.03
CA ARG A 937 -9.18 30.97 -9.84
C ARG A 937 -7.85 31.69 -9.57
N LYS A 938 -7.48 31.88 -8.29
CA LYS A 938 -6.19 32.52 -7.92
C LYS A 938 -5.00 31.69 -8.41
N LEU A 939 -5.07 30.35 -8.25
CA LEU A 939 -4.02 29.46 -8.73
C LEU A 939 -3.85 29.57 -10.25
N LEU A 940 -4.93 29.58 -11.02
CA LEU A 940 -4.89 29.72 -12.47
C LEU A 940 -4.28 31.08 -12.92
N GLU A 941 -4.56 32.16 -12.20
CA GLU A 941 -3.93 33.47 -12.44
C GLU A 941 -2.40 33.41 -12.27
N VAL A 942 -1.94 32.68 -11.24
CA VAL A 942 -0.51 32.46 -10.98
C VAL A 942 0.12 31.61 -12.09
N LEU A 943 -0.50 30.45 -12.45
CA LEU A 943 0.00 29.57 -13.50
C LEU A 943 0.04 30.29 -14.88
N SER A 944 -0.99 31.05 -15.20
CA SER A 944 -1.05 31.86 -16.42
C SER A 944 0.10 32.87 -16.49
N ARG A 945 0.38 33.58 -15.38
CA ARG A 945 1.49 34.52 -15.29
C ARG A 945 2.86 33.85 -15.50
N LEU A 946 3.07 32.64 -14.96
CA LEU A 946 4.29 31.85 -15.21
C LEU A 946 4.48 31.55 -16.70
N VAL A 947 3.41 31.20 -17.40
CA VAL A 947 3.46 30.92 -18.84
C VAL A 947 3.71 32.23 -19.63
N ASP A 948 3.10 33.36 -19.25
CA ASP A 948 3.31 34.67 -19.88
C ASP A 948 4.77 35.16 -19.77
N LEU A 949 5.52 34.68 -18.75
CA LEU A 949 6.96 34.90 -18.61
C LEU A 949 7.82 33.99 -19.52
N GLY A 950 7.21 33.16 -20.37
CA GLY A 950 7.86 32.28 -21.33
C GLY A 950 8.07 30.84 -20.88
N ASN A 951 7.70 30.50 -19.64
CA ASN A 951 7.82 29.16 -19.10
C ASN A 951 6.76 28.20 -19.67
N THR A 952 6.98 26.90 -19.50
CA THR A 952 6.00 25.86 -19.85
C THR A 952 5.43 25.28 -18.57
N VAL A 953 4.11 25.14 -18.52
CA VAL A 953 3.42 24.53 -17.38
C VAL A 953 2.65 23.30 -17.85
N ILE A 954 2.98 22.13 -17.30
CA ILE A 954 2.25 20.88 -17.50
C ILE A 954 1.51 20.56 -16.20
N VAL A 955 0.22 20.36 -16.30
CA VAL A 955 -0.63 20.00 -15.16
C VAL A 955 -1.36 18.70 -15.44
N ILE A 956 -1.25 17.72 -14.55
CA ILE A 956 -2.12 16.54 -14.56
C ILE A 956 -3.39 16.96 -13.83
N GLU A 957 -4.55 16.93 -14.49
CA GLU A 957 -5.79 17.44 -13.91
C GLU A 957 -7.06 16.75 -14.41
N HIS A 958 -8.08 16.81 -13.56
CA HIS A 958 -9.43 16.31 -13.83
C HIS A 958 -10.50 17.39 -13.70
N ASN A 959 -10.14 18.53 -13.12
CA ASN A 959 -11.04 19.64 -12.92
C ASN A 959 -11.33 20.36 -14.23
N LEU A 960 -12.62 20.37 -14.66
CA LEU A 960 -13.04 20.97 -15.93
C LEU A 960 -12.77 22.47 -16.00
N ASP A 961 -12.79 23.18 -14.88
CA ASP A 961 -12.48 24.60 -14.83
C ASP A 961 -11.02 24.90 -15.17
N VAL A 962 -10.11 24.01 -14.78
CA VAL A 962 -8.69 24.09 -15.16
C VAL A 962 -8.52 23.68 -16.63
N ILE A 963 -9.12 22.53 -17.04
CA ILE A 963 -9.00 22.00 -18.39
C ILE A 963 -9.48 23.01 -19.44
N LYS A 964 -10.63 23.69 -19.20
CA LYS A 964 -11.15 24.70 -20.12
C LYS A 964 -10.24 25.93 -20.27
N THR A 965 -9.36 26.20 -19.28
CA THR A 965 -8.43 27.35 -19.33
C THR A 965 -7.08 27.02 -19.99
N ALA A 966 -6.76 25.73 -20.23
CA ALA A 966 -5.51 25.30 -20.81
C ALA A 966 -5.35 25.77 -22.26
N ASP A 967 -4.12 25.99 -22.72
CA ASP A 967 -3.81 26.25 -24.14
C ASP A 967 -3.78 24.96 -24.97
N TRP A 968 -3.39 23.84 -24.33
CA TRP A 968 -3.26 22.52 -24.96
C TRP A 968 -3.69 21.40 -24.01
N ILE A 969 -4.38 20.43 -24.52
CA ILE A 969 -4.78 19.21 -23.81
C ILE A 969 -4.05 18.01 -24.41
N ILE A 970 -3.65 17.08 -23.56
CA ILE A 970 -3.19 15.74 -23.89
C ILE A 970 -4.08 14.78 -23.13
N ASP A 971 -4.95 14.06 -23.82
CA ASP A 971 -5.92 13.17 -23.21
C ASP A 971 -5.56 11.71 -23.42
N LEU A 972 -5.53 10.94 -22.31
CA LEU A 972 -5.20 9.52 -22.28
C LEU A 972 -6.45 8.70 -21.94
N GLY A 973 -6.65 7.61 -22.65
CA GLY A 973 -7.81 6.75 -22.46
C GLY A 973 -7.63 5.40 -23.18
N THR A 974 -8.67 4.71 -23.58
CA THR A 974 -10.10 5.03 -23.42
C THR A 974 -10.63 4.69 -22.03
N ASP A 975 -9.97 3.77 -21.31
CA ASP A 975 -10.31 3.27 -19.99
C ASP A 975 -9.08 3.18 -19.08
N GLY A 976 -9.21 2.61 -17.87
CA GLY A 976 -8.12 2.36 -16.95
C GLY A 976 -7.44 1.00 -17.17
N GLY A 977 -6.24 0.82 -16.58
CA GLY A 977 -5.50 -0.45 -16.59
C GLY A 977 -5.08 -0.90 -17.97
N GLU A 978 -5.24 -2.19 -18.29
CA GLU A 978 -4.80 -2.78 -19.57
C GLU A 978 -5.54 -2.22 -20.78
N ASN A 979 -6.78 -1.79 -20.59
CA ASN A 979 -7.61 -1.20 -21.64
C ASN A 979 -7.31 0.30 -21.87
N GLY A 980 -6.44 0.89 -21.05
CA GLY A 980 -5.96 2.26 -21.17
C GLY A 980 -4.64 2.37 -21.90
N GLY A 981 -3.96 3.51 -21.70
CA GLY A 981 -2.61 3.73 -22.18
C GLY A 981 -2.50 4.23 -23.61
N TYR A 982 -3.60 4.61 -24.21
CA TYR A 982 -3.64 5.22 -25.57
C TYR A 982 -3.72 6.75 -25.47
N LEU A 983 -3.09 7.44 -26.42
CA LEU A 983 -3.32 8.87 -26.64
C LEU A 983 -4.63 9.03 -27.41
N THR A 984 -5.69 9.51 -26.75
CA THR A 984 -7.04 9.64 -27.34
C THR A 984 -7.23 10.97 -28.04
N ALA A 985 -6.63 12.04 -27.50
CA ALA A 985 -6.70 13.37 -28.10
C ALA A 985 -5.46 14.21 -27.73
N ALA A 986 -5.07 15.09 -28.64
CA ALA A 986 -4.08 16.14 -28.37
C ALA A 986 -4.44 17.39 -29.20
N GLY A 987 -4.77 18.49 -28.54
CA GLY A 987 -5.23 19.71 -29.21
C GLY A 987 -5.66 20.80 -28.22
N THR A 988 -6.26 21.84 -28.75
CA THR A 988 -6.90 22.86 -27.92
C THR A 988 -8.16 22.31 -27.25
N PRO A 989 -8.62 22.90 -26.15
CA PRO A 989 -9.86 22.47 -25.48
C PRO A 989 -11.06 22.41 -26.43
N GLU A 990 -11.18 23.31 -27.37
CA GLU A 990 -12.23 23.35 -28.35
C GLU A 990 -12.15 22.19 -29.35
N GLU A 991 -10.93 21.84 -29.80
CA GLU A 991 -10.68 20.69 -30.69
C GLU A 991 -11.01 19.37 -29.98
N VAL A 992 -10.62 19.22 -28.73
CA VAL A 992 -10.92 18.01 -27.93
C VAL A 992 -12.41 17.90 -27.65
N ALA A 993 -13.10 19.00 -27.32
CA ALA A 993 -14.55 19.04 -27.12
C ALA A 993 -15.35 18.69 -28.39
N ALA A 994 -14.80 18.90 -29.57
CA ALA A 994 -15.43 18.54 -30.85
C ALA A 994 -15.41 17.03 -31.17
N LEU A 995 -14.55 16.25 -30.49
CA LEU A 995 -14.47 14.80 -30.66
C LEU A 995 -15.67 14.08 -30.03
N GLU A 996 -16.42 13.31 -30.81
CA GLU A 996 -17.62 12.63 -30.32
C GLU A 996 -17.31 11.47 -29.35
N ASP A 997 -16.27 10.70 -29.65
CA ASP A 997 -15.90 9.50 -28.90
C ASP A 997 -14.91 9.77 -27.73
N ASN A 998 -14.62 11.03 -27.43
CA ASN A 998 -13.70 11.37 -26.35
C ASN A 998 -14.43 11.66 -25.04
N CYS A 999 -14.10 10.89 -23.98
CA CYS A 999 -14.78 10.99 -22.70
C CYS A 999 -14.58 12.36 -22.02
N THR A 1000 -13.36 12.89 -22.02
CA THR A 1000 -13.04 14.23 -21.49
C THR A 1000 -13.73 15.32 -22.33
N GLY A 1001 -13.71 15.17 -23.66
CA GLY A 1001 -14.36 16.08 -24.62
C GLY A 1001 -15.86 16.21 -24.39
N TYR A 1002 -16.54 15.10 -24.05
CA TYR A 1002 -17.97 15.11 -23.75
C TYR A 1002 -18.33 16.08 -22.60
N TYR A 1003 -17.66 15.96 -21.46
CA TYR A 1003 -17.91 16.85 -20.31
C TYR A 1003 -17.40 18.28 -20.53
N LEU A 1004 -16.31 18.43 -21.31
CA LEU A 1004 -15.74 19.72 -21.61
C LEU A 1004 -16.65 20.57 -22.51
N ARG A 1005 -17.38 19.93 -23.45
CA ARG A 1005 -18.35 20.57 -24.33
C ARG A 1005 -19.43 21.31 -23.55
N GLU A 1006 -20.03 20.65 -22.55
CA GLU A 1006 -21.06 21.25 -21.70
C GLU A 1006 -20.57 22.53 -21.00
N VAL A 1007 -19.33 22.50 -20.49
CA VAL A 1007 -18.76 23.64 -19.75
C VAL A 1007 -18.38 24.81 -20.68
N LEU A 1008 -17.89 24.52 -21.87
CA LEU A 1008 -17.56 25.53 -22.89
C LEU A 1008 -18.82 26.22 -23.42
N GLU A 1009 -19.89 25.46 -23.71
CA GLU A 1009 -21.19 25.99 -24.17
C GLU A 1009 -21.88 26.86 -23.10
N ALA A 1010 -21.86 26.42 -21.84
CA ALA A 1010 -22.38 27.18 -20.73
C ALA A 1010 -21.62 28.50 -20.54
N GLY A 1011 -20.30 28.49 -20.70
CA GLY A 1011 -19.44 29.69 -20.68
C GLY A 1011 -19.80 30.68 -21.79
N GLY A 1012 -20.01 30.22 -23.03
CA GLY A 1012 -20.38 31.04 -24.19
C GLY A 1012 -21.73 31.72 -24.05
N LYS A 1013 -22.74 31.01 -23.55
CA LYS A 1013 -24.09 31.59 -23.31
C LYS A 1013 -24.08 32.68 -22.23
N ARG A 1014 -23.28 32.50 -21.17
CA ARG A 1014 -23.13 33.50 -20.07
C ARG A 1014 -22.40 34.77 -20.51
N GLU A 1015 -21.41 34.65 -21.40
CA GLU A 1015 -20.73 35.83 -21.97
C GLU A 1015 -21.63 36.66 -22.90
N GLN A 1016 -22.49 36.00 -23.66
CA GLN A 1016 -23.50 36.65 -24.54
C GLN A 1016 -24.59 37.38 -23.71
N SER A 1017 -24.98 36.84 -22.56
CA SER A 1017 -25.96 37.49 -21.67
C SER A 1017 -25.38 38.67 -20.83
N ARG A 1018 -24.05 38.77 -20.74
CA ARG A 1018 -23.37 39.92 -20.05
C ARG A 1018 -23.00 41.05 -21.02
N ARG A 1019 -23.03 40.80 -22.33
CA ARG A 1019 -22.93 41.86 -23.38
C ARG A 1019 -24.32 42.36 -23.76
#